data_3ecfe1411dae102d5ca9001251fd4ac8
#
_entry.id   3ecfe1411dae102d5ca9001251fd4ac8
#
_cell.length_a   1.000
_cell.length_b   1.000
_cell.length_c   1.000
_cell.angle_alpha   90.00
_cell.angle_beta   90.00
_cell.angle_gamma   90.00
#
_symmetry.space_group_name_H-M   'P 1'
#
loop_
_entity.id
_entity.type
_entity.pdbx_description
1 polymer ?
#
loop_
_entity_poly.entity_id
_entity_poly.type
_entity_poly.pdbx_seq_one_letter_code
_entity_poly.pdbx_strand_id
1 'polypeptide(L)'
;MADRQIKISVRNFVEFMLRSGNIDNRRRVGSENAMVEGGRIHRMIQRRMGSEYEAEVFLKYVEETPKYKLIIDGRADGIITLKKPVFSRQRLEEHVTIDEIKGTYRELERIKQPEPVHLAQAKVYAYIYGKKKELENICVRMTYCNMDTEELKYFIEEYTLEELEEWFLELVEGYKKWAEFQIDWREKRQESIKKIVFPFAYRKGQKELAASVYRTIYHKRKLFLEAPTGVGKTLSTVFPSVKALGENLGERIFYLTAKTITRTVAGQAFELLRKQGLAFKTVILTAKEKVCFMEECECNPGNCPYAKGHFDRINDAIFEIITTEDNFDRETIENYARKHQVCPFEFALDCSLFADGIIGDYNYLFDPHVYLKRFFGEGNNSRGIFLVDETHNLVERGRDMYSAVLVKEDFLELKKVIKPYFQKMEKQLEKCNRELLLLKRETEKVRQWESIESFVNALNRLSTTISDYLENHDDSPVRDKVLEFYFEISHFLLMYDGMSDDYVIYTQMGDEGEFILKLFCVNPAKKLKACMAKGISSILFSATLIPVQYYKKLLGGVEEDYEVYADSTFDARKRALLIGSDVTSKYTRRNEDEYFRIASYINNIVEQRHGNYMIFFPSYSMMEKIYEIYQRIFNSEEQAECLLQKDFMSEEEREEFLQHFTGNQSLNIQEQIALPIEIEEKSLLGFCVMGGIFSEGIDLKQDSLIGVIIVGTGLPLVCPEREILKNYFDEQDGNGFDYAYRYPGMNKVLQAAGRVIRTDEDIGIVALLDERFLQNSYTKLFPREWSEYKIVQEPTVGKQVEKFWNEWL
;
A
#
# COMPACT_ATOMS: atom_id res chain seq x y z
N MET A 1 36.18 -8.60 1.96
CA MET A 1 35.73 -10.00 2.10
C MET A 1 34.38 -10.11 2.82
N ALA A 2 33.93 -9.14 3.61
CA ALA A 2 32.62 -9.17 4.27
C ALA A 2 31.43 -9.15 3.29
N ASP A 3 31.60 -8.67 2.06
CA ASP A 3 30.53 -8.47 1.06
C ASP A 3 30.16 -9.70 0.25
N ARG A 4 30.90 -10.80 0.35
CA ARG A 4 30.63 -12.02 -0.42
C ARG A 4 30.02 -13.11 0.46
N GLN A 5 29.05 -12.76 1.27
CA GLN A 5 28.31 -13.72 2.09
C GLN A 5 26.84 -13.77 1.67
N ILE A 6 26.35 -14.99 1.54
CA ILE A 6 24.92 -15.29 1.41
C ILE A 6 24.47 -15.95 2.70
N LYS A 7 23.54 -15.32 3.39
CA LYS A 7 22.95 -15.86 4.63
C LYS A 7 21.48 -16.14 4.41
N ILE A 8 21.05 -17.36 4.74
CA ILE A 8 19.67 -17.80 4.68
C ILE A 8 19.32 -18.59 5.94
N SER A 9 18.14 -18.41 6.48
CA SER A 9 17.66 -19.23 7.59
C SER A 9 17.32 -20.64 7.12
N VAL A 10 17.47 -21.64 7.99
CA VAL A 10 17.07 -23.03 7.69
C VAL A 10 15.64 -23.08 7.18
N ARG A 11 14.72 -22.38 7.83
CA ARG A 11 13.32 -22.31 7.41
C ARG A 11 13.17 -21.78 5.99
N ASN A 12 13.72 -20.62 5.69
CA ASN A 12 13.60 -20.00 4.36
C ASN A 12 14.30 -20.86 3.28
N PHE A 13 15.38 -21.53 3.64
CA PHE A 13 16.12 -22.43 2.73
C PHE A 13 15.26 -23.61 2.32
N VAL A 14 14.67 -24.35 3.28
CA VAL A 14 13.82 -25.51 2.96
C VAL A 14 12.49 -25.09 2.31
N GLU A 15 11.86 -24.02 2.77
CA GLU A 15 10.65 -23.49 2.16
C GLU A 15 10.88 -23.10 0.69
N PHE A 16 12.03 -22.50 0.38
CA PHE A 16 12.37 -22.10 -1.00
C PHE A 16 12.72 -23.30 -1.89
N MET A 17 13.53 -24.23 -1.39
CA MET A 17 14.05 -25.36 -2.19
C MET A 17 13.02 -26.49 -2.38
N LEU A 18 12.17 -26.72 -1.37
CA LEU A 18 11.27 -27.87 -1.32
C LEU A 18 9.79 -27.49 -1.44
N ARG A 19 9.48 -26.23 -1.77
CA ARG A 19 8.11 -25.85 -2.02
C ARG A 19 7.51 -26.64 -3.18
N SER A 20 6.32 -27.16 -2.98
CA SER A 20 5.62 -27.97 -3.95
C SER A 20 4.10 -27.86 -3.82
N GLY A 21 3.37 -28.28 -4.86
CA GLY A 21 1.92 -28.35 -4.86
C GLY A 21 1.23 -27.05 -5.31
N ASN A 22 0.09 -26.76 -4.72
CA ASN A 22 -0.89 -25.82 -5.25
C ASN A 22 -1.00 -24.54 -4.40
N ILE A 23 -1.40 -23.44 -5.01
CA ILE A 23 -2.02 -22.34 -4.27
C ILE A 23 -3.45 -22.79 -3.91
N ASP A 24 -3.81 -22.64 -2.64
CA ASP A 24 -5.17 -22.91 -2.17
C ASP A 24 -5.52 -21.90 -1.07
N ASN A 25 -6.29 -20.88 -1.42
CA ASN A 25 -6.70 -19.81 -0.48
C ASN A 25 -7.73 -20.30 0.56
N ARG A 26 -8.38 -21.45 0.32
CA ARG A 26 -9.32 -22.04 1.27
C ARG A 26 -8.62 -22.57 2.51
N ARG A 27 -7.32 -22.88 2.43
CA ARG A 27 -6.50 -23.43 3.51
C ARG A 27 -5.76 -22.38 4.34
N ARG A 28 -5.77 -21.11 3.97
CA ARG A 28 -5.07 -20.01 4.67
C ARG A 28 -5.95 -19.36 5.74
N VAL A 29 -6.33 -20.10 6.77
CA VAL A 29 -6.91 -19.54 7.99
C VAL A 29 -5.83 -19.48 9.07
N GLY A 30 -4.80 -18.66 8.84
CA GLY A 30 -3.79 -18.34 9.86
C GLY A 30 -4.10 -16.98 10.47
N SER A 31 -4.61 -16.94 11.69
CA SER A 31 -4.72 -15.70 12.44
C SER A 31 -3.31 -15.13 12.73
N GLU A 32 -3.14 -13.81 12.76
CA GLU A 32 -1.88 -13.19 13.23
C GLU A 32 -1.56 -13.59 14.67
N ASN A 33 -2.58 -13.91 15.46
CA ASN A 33 -2.46 -14.54 16.78
C ASN A 33 -1.80 -15.92 16.72
N ALA A 34 -1.83 -16.64 15.61
CA ALA A 34 -1.20 -17.96 15.50
C ALA A 34 0.32 -17.90 15.74
N MET A 35 1.02 -16.81 15.39
CA MET A 35 2.45 -16.66 15.73
C MET A 35 2.69 -16.45 17.22
N VAL A 36 1.89 -15.59 17.87
CA VAL A 36 2.00 -15.32 19.31
C VAL A 36 1.62 -16.56 20.11
N GLU A 37 0.54 -17.24 19.71
CA GLU A 37 0.13 -18.50 20.33
C GLU A 37 1.11 -19.63 20.03
N GLY A 38 1.66 -19.73 18.82
CA GLY A 38 2.74 -20.66 18.49
C GLY A 38 3.93 -20.50 19.44
N GLY A 39 4.39 -19.27 19.68
CA GLY A 39 5.45 -19.00 20.66
C GLY A 39 5.06 -19.35 22.11
N ARG A 40 3.78 -19.22 22.48
CA ARG A 40 3.26 -19.68 23.78
C ARG A 40 3.33 -21.21 23.89
N ILE A 41 2.88 -21.89 22.85
CA ILE A 41 2.89 -23.37 22.76
C ILE A 41 4.32 -23.90 22.84
N HIS A 42 5.27 -23.36 22.07
CA HIS A 42 6.68 -23.77 22.14
C HIS A 42 7.20 -23.67 23.59
N ARG A 43 7.04 -22.51 24.24
CA ARG A 43 7.47 -22.32 25.62
C ARG A 43 6.77 -23.26 26.59
N MET A 44 5.50 -23.55 26.39
CA MET A 44 4.74 -24.49 27.22
C MET A 44 5.30 -25.92 27.11
N ILE A 45 5.50 -26.40 25.88
CA ILE A 45 6.04 -27.74 25.62
C ILE A 45 7.45 -27.85 26.18
N GLN A 46 8.32 -26.89 25.89
CA GLN A 46 9.70 -26.84 26.37
C GLN A 46 9.79 -26.87 27.90
N ARG A 47 8.88 -26.18 28.62
CA ARG A 47 8.81 -26.19 30.09
C ARG A 47 8.34 -27.53 30.68
N ARG A 48 7.56 -28.30 29.93
CA ARG A 48 7.10 -29.63 30.34
C ARG A 48 8.17 -30.73 30.18
N MET A 49 9.26 -30.39 29.42
CA MET A 49 10.37 -31.30 29.19
C MET A 49 11.34 -31.35 30.39
N GLY A 50 12.04 -32.46 30.53
CA GLY A 50 13.01 -32.68 31.60
C GLY A 50 14.38 -32.06 31.31
N SER A 51 15.36 -32.36 32.19
CA SER A 51 16.75 -31.87 32.10
C SER A 51 17.52 -32.37 30.86
N GLU A 52 16.99 -33.34 30.15
CA GLU A 52 17.58 -33.95 28.94
C GLU A 52 17.18 -33.19 27.66
N TYR A 53 16.39 -32.13 27.81
CA TYR A 53 15.89 -31.26 26.71
C TYR A 53 16.60 -29.93 26.72
N GLU A 54 17.33 -29.59 25.65
CA GLU A 54 17.93 -28.29 25.42
C GLU A 54 17.07 -27.52 24.42
N ALA A 55 16.47 -26.41 24.85
CA ALA A 55 15.55 -25.60 24.04
C ALA A 55 16.30 -24.53 23.22
N GLU A 56 15.75 -24.15 22.06
CA GLU A 56 16.19 -23.02 21.24
C GLU A 56 17.69 -23.08 20.84
N VAL A 57 18.16 -24.26 20.43
CA VAL A 57 19.57 -24.48 20.12
C VAL A 57 19.95 -23.85 18.79
N PHE A 58 20.88 -22.89 18.82
CA PHE A 58 21.40 -22.26 17.61
C PHE A 58 22.34 -23.19 16.84
N LEU A 59 22.02 -23.44 15.58
CA LEU A 59 22.74 -24.29 14.65
C LEU A 59 23.12 -23.53 13.39
N LYS A 60 24.30 -23.83 12.86
CA LYS A 60 24.85 -23.12 11.72
C LYS A 60 25.66 -24.07 10.85
N TYR A 61 25.36 -24.07 9.55
CA TYR A 61 26.18 -24.66 8.50
C TYR A 61 26.89 -23.56 7.73
N VAL A 62 28.12 -23.82 7.33
CA VAL A 62 28.93 -22.87 6.55
C VAL A 62 29.63 -23.64 5.45
N GLU A 63 29.40 -23.21 4.21
CA GLU A 63 30.14 -23.68 3.06
C GLU A 63 30.96 -22.53 2.45
N GLU A 64 32.25 -22.78 2.29
CA GLU A 64 33.18 -21.83 1.68
C GLU A 64 33.45 -22.22 0.24
N THR A 65 33.09 -21.37 -0.69
CA THR A 65 33.40 -21.50 -2.10
C THR A 65 34.49 -20.49 -2.49
N PRO A 66 35.16 -20.64 -3.64
CA PRO A 66 36.14 -19.63 -4.10
C PRO A 66 35.53 -18.22 -4.32
N LYS A 67 34.21 -18.15 -4.60
CA LYS A 67 33.51 -16.90 -4.87
C LYS A 67 32.83 -16.29 -3.65
N TYR A 68 32.23 -17.10 -2.76
CA TYR A 68 31.38 -16.63 -1.66
C TYR A 68 31.35 -17.64 -0.51
N LYS A 69 30.80 -17.17 0.61
CA LYS A 69 30.51 -17.98 1.79
C LYS A 69 28.99 -18.11 1.94
N LEU A 70 28.50 -19.36 1.86
CA LEU A 70 27.08 -19.66 2.14
C LEU A 70 26.91 -19.99 3.63
N ILE A 71 25.98 -19.34 4.27
CA ILE A 71 25.64 -19.54 5.67
C ILE A 71 24.16 -19.92 5.76
N ILE A 72 23.90 -21.12 6.26
CA ILE A 72 22.55 -21.62 6.56
C ILE A 72 22.48 -21.72 8.07
N ASP A 73 21.66 -20.93 8.74
CA ASP A 73 21.56 -20.94 10.19
C ASP A 73 20.10 -20.90 10.68
N GLY A 74 19.91 -21.31 11.95
CA GLY A 74 18.59 -21.26 12.59
C GLY A 74 18.67 -21.78 14.01
N ARG A 75 17.47 -21.87 14.64
CA ARG A 75 17.33 -22.44 15.97
C ARG A 75 16.40 -23.63 15.91
N ALA A 76 16.89 -24.78 16.34
CA ALA A 76 16.07 -25.96 16.56
C ALA A 76 15.20 -25.72 17.81
N ASP A 77 13.94 -26.08 17.77
CA ASP A 77 13.01 -25.87 18.89
C ASP A 77 13.47 -26.65 20.13
N GLY A 78 14.04 -27.83 19.91
CA GLY A 78 14.63 -28.57 20.99
C GLY A 78 15.55 -29.74 20.59
N ILE A 79 16.44 -30.10 21.47
CA ILE A 79 17.33 -31.26 21.32
C ILE A 79 17.20 -32.11 22.59
N ILE A 80 16.86 -33.39 22.41
CA ILE A 80 16.77 -34.38 23.48
C ILE A 80 18.01 -35.26 23.43
N THR A 81 18.71 -35.38 24.54
CA THR A 81 19.89 -36.25 24.66
C THR A 81 19.67 -37.29 25.75
N LEU A 82 19.43 -38.55 25.34
CA LEU A 82 19.24 -39.65 26.27
C LEU A 82 20.51 -40.53 26.32
N LYS A 83 21.01 -40.81 27.51
CA LYS A 83 22.13 -41.69 27.74
C LYS A 83 21.61 -43.09 28.11
N LYS A 84 21.74 -44.05 27.18
CA LYS A 84 21.33 -45.42 27.39
C LYS A 84 22.55 -46.31 27.65
N PRO A 85 22.55 -47.17 28.67
CA PRO A 85 23.64 -48.11 28.91
C PRO A 85 23.63 -49.21 27.84
N VAL A 86 24.74 -49.41 27.17
CA VAL A 86 24.95 -50.54 26.26
C VAL A 86 25.57 -51.70 27.06
N PHE A 87 24.77 -52.74 27.28
CA PHE A 87 25.17 -53.89 28.09
C PHE A 87 26.41 -54.65 27.61
N SER A 88 26.83 -54.47 26.34
CA SER A 88 27.95 -55.19 25.74
C SER A 88 29.33 -54.48 25.80
N ARG A 89 29.40 -53.15 26.10
CA ARG A 89 30.63 -52.37 25.99
C ARG A 89 30.99 -51.44 27.17
N GLN A 90 30.28 -51.51 28.31
CA GLN A 90 30.46 -50.54 29.44
C GLN A 90 30.50 -49.06 29.02
N ARG A 91 29.92 -48.71 27.89
CA ARG A 91 29.77 -47.35 27.39
C ARG A 91 28.31 -46.91 27.40
N LEU A 92 28.08 -45.64 27.68
CA LEU A 92 26.76 -44.98 27.47
C LEU A 92 26.72 -44.58 26.00
N GLU A 93 25.72 -45.00 25.26
CA GLU A 93 25.40 -44.45 23.95
C GLU A 93 24.47 -43.27 24.11
N GLU A 94 24.79 -42.16 23.46
CA GLU A 94 23.95 -40.99 23.41
C GLU A 94 22.97 -41.10 22.25
N HIS A 95 21.69 -41.20 22.56
CA HIS A 95 20.60 -41.12 21.60
C HIS A 95 20.13 -39.66 21.53
N VAL A 96 20.37 -39.00 20.41
CA VAL A 96 19.99 -37.61 20.17
C VAL A 96 18.75 -37.56 19.30
N THR A 97 17.80 -36.72 19.70
CA THR A 97 16.59 -36.47 18.93
C THR A 97 16.43 -34.96 18.76
N ILE A 98 16.31 -34.51 17.53
CA ILE A 98 15.91 -33.13 17.19
C ILE A 98 14.39 -33.06 17.27
N ASP A 99 13.87 -32.10 18.01
CA ASP A 99 12.44 -31.86 18.19
C ASP A 99 12.05 -30.56 17.48
N GLU A 100 11.11 -30.67 16.55
CA GLU A 100 10.52 -29.53 15.85
C GLU A 100 9.04 -29.43 16.20
N ILE A 101 8.62 -28.31 16.78
CA ILE A 101 7.29 -28.10 17.33
C ILE A 101 6.43 -27.27 16.36
N LYS A 102 5.21 -27.75 16.11
CA LYS A 102 4.24 -27.03 15.27
C LYS A 102 2.88 -26.97 15.95
N GLY A 103 2.38 -25.76 16.17
CA GLY A 103 0.99 -25.55 16.61
C GLY A 103 0.03 -25.69 15.43
N THR A 104 -1.15 -26.24 15.70
CA THR A 104 -2.24 -26.38 14.72
C THR A 104 -3.59 -26.35 15.42
N TYR A 105 -4.63 -25.86 14.75
CA TYR A 105 -6.03 -25.98 15.20
C TYR A 105 -6.71 -27.22 14.62
N ARG A 106 -6.05 -27.94 13.70
CA ARG A 106 -6.59 -29.20 13.14
C ARG A 106 -6.68 -30.28 14.19
N GLU A 107 -7.72 -31.10 14.07
CA GLU A 107 -7.82 -32.36 14.82
C GLU A 107 -6.59 -33.22 14.53
N LEU A 108 -5.84 -33.57 15.58
CA LEU A 108 -4.57 -34.30 15.45
C LEU A 108 -4.73 -35.67 14.79
N GLU A 109 -5.91 -36.28 14.90
CA GLU A 109 -6.21 -37.60 14.26
C GLU A 109 -6.16 -37.51 12.72
N ARG A 110 -6.44 -36.34 12.14
CA ARG A 110 -6.39 -36.10 10.69
C ARG A 110 -4.97 -35.94 10.15
N ILE A 111 -4.01 -35.61 10.99
CA ILE A 111 -2.60 -35.52 10.61
C ILE A 111 -2.02 -36.92 10.62
N LYS A 112 -1.89 -37.54 9.44
CA LYS A 112 -1.38 -38.92 9.30
C LYS A 112 0.14 -39.00 9.13
N GLN A 113 0.73 -37.91 8.63
CA GLN A 113 2.18 -37.78 8.40
C GLN A 113 2.60 -36.33 8.59
N PRO A 114 3.88 -36.05 8.88
CA PRO A 114 4.41 -34.69 8.95
C PRO A 114 4.29 -33.97 7.61
N GLU A 115 4.11 -32.64 7.68
CA GLU A 115 4.25 -31.80 6.49
C GLU A 115 5.71 -31.86 6.00
N PRO A 116 5.96 -32.14 4.68
CA PRO A 116 7.31 -32.38 4.17
C PRO A 116 8.31 -31.25 4.47
N VAL A 117 7.87 -30.00 4.39
CA VAL A 117 8.72 -28.83 4.66
C VAL A 117 9.09 -28.72 6.15
N HIS A 118 8.17 -29.07 7.06
CA HIS A 118 8.46 -29.09 8.50
C HIS A 118 9.46 -30.19 8.85
N LEU A 119 9.26 -31.38 8.28
CA LEU A 119 10.20 -32.49 8.45
C LEU A 119 11.58 -32.15 7.89
N ALA A 120 11.63 -31.52 6.72
CA ALA A 120 12.89 -31.08 6.11
C ALA A 120 13.64 -30.07 7.00
N GLN A 121 12.95 -29.17 7.67
CA GLN A 121 13.56 -28.23 8.62
C GLN A 121 14.25 -28.99 9.77
N ALA A 122 13.57 -29.96 10.35
CA ALA A 122 14.11 -30.79 11.42
C ALA A 122 15.30 -31.69 10.93
N LYS A 123 15.23 -32.21 9.70
CA LYS A 123 16.34 -32.96 9.07
C LYS A 123 17.59 -32.10 8.87
N VAL A 124 17.46 -30.84 8.46
CA VAL A 124 18.60 -29.92 8.34
C VAL A 124 19.24 -29.69 9.71
N TYR A 125 18.46 -29.48 10.75
CA TYR A 125 19.00 -29.35 12.11
C TYR A 125 19.67 -30.65 12.59
N ALA A 126 19.09 -31.80 12.26
CA ALA A 126 19.64 -33.11 12.59
C ALA A 126 21.01 -33.31 11.93
N TYR A 127 21.12 -33.00 10.64
CA TYR A 127 22.40 -33.05 9.94
C TYR A 127 23.47 -32.16 10.59
N ILE A 128 23.12 -30.86 10.78
CA ILE A 128 24.08 -29.88 11.33
C ILE A 128 24.56 -30.28 12.73
N TYR A 129 23.64 -30.74 13.58
CA TYR A 129 23.98 -31.19 14.95
C TYR A 129 24.73 -32.50 14.95
N GLY A 130 24.25 -33.50 14.17
CA GLY A 130 24.89 -34.83 14.05
C GLY A 130 26.31 -34.72 13.55
N LYS A 131 26.56 -33.88 12.53
CA LYS A 131 27.91 -33.62 12.00
C LYS A 131 28.82 -32.96 13.06
N LYS A 132 28.30 -32.00 13.82
CA LYS A 132 29.04 -31.33 14.89
C LYS A 132 29.41 -32.27 16.04
N LYS A 133 28.59 -33.27 16.30
CA LYS A 133 28.76 -34.24 17.41
C LYS A 133 29.35 -35.56 16.97
N GLU A 134 29.61 -35.74 15.67
CA GLU A 134 30.17 -36.97 15.07
C GLU A 134 29.29 -38.20 15.40
N LEU A 135 27.96 -38.04 15.27
CA LEU A 135 27.00 -39.12 15.52
C LEU A 135 26.88 -40.03 14.28
N GLU A 136 26.62 -41.33 14.49
CA GLU A 136 26.32 -42.25 13.39
C GLU A 136 24.83 -42.18 13.01
N ASN A 137 23.95 -42.09 14.02
CA ASN A 137 22.50 -42.04 13.86
C ASN A 137 21.91 -40.86 14.68
N ILE A 138 20.80 -40.32 14.20
CA ILE A 138 20.08 -39.26 14.90
C ILE A 138 18.57 -39.38 14.61
N CYS A 139 17.76 -39.19 15.65
CA CYS A 139 16.30 -39.16 15.51
C CYS A 139 15.80 -37.75 15.23
N VAL A 140 14.71 -37.68 14.48
CA VAL A 140 13.91 -36.49 14.27
C VAL A 140 12.52 -36.74 14.86
N ARG A 141 12.06 -35.83 15.71
CA ARG A 141 10.71 -35.83 16.26
C ARG A 141 9.95 -34.60 15.78
N MET A 142 8.84 -34.80 15.09
CA MET A 142 7.89 -33.76 14.79
C MET A 142 6.82 -33.75 15.87
N THR A 143 6.68 -32.66 16.60
CA THR A 143 5.71 -32.47 17.68
C THR A 143 4.61 -31.53 17.22
N TYR A 144 3.42 -32.08 16.91
CA TYR A 144 2.23 -31.29 16.61
C TYR A 144 1.41 -31.08 17.89
N CYS A 145 1.06 -29.83 18.18
CA CYS A 145 0.21 -29.47 19.32
C CYS A 145 -1.09 -28.84 18.80
N ASN A 146 -2.22 -29.37 19.22
CA ASN A 146 -3.50 -28.69 19.03
C ASN A 146 -3.57 -27.49 19.96
N MET A 147 -3.80 -26.30 19.39
CA MET A 147 -3.74 -25.03 20.12
C MET A 147 -4.91 -24.81 21.07
N ASP A 148 -6.05 -25.51 20.86
CA ASP A 148 -7.23 -25.41 21.72
C ASP A 148 -7.19 -26.43 22.89
N THR A 149 -6.82 -27.68 22.56
CA THR A 149 -6.85 -28.78 23.56
C THR A 149 -5.51 -29.00 24.26
N GLU A 150 -4.43 -28.41 23.75
CA GLU A 150 -3.03 -28.64 24.16
C GLU A 150 -2.60 -30.12 24.06
N GLU A 151 -3.34 -30.93 23.33
CA GLU A 151 -2.97 -32.31 23.03
C GLU A 151 -1.78 -32.36 22.08
N LEU A 152 -0.95 -33.40 22.23
CA LEU A 152 0.28 -33.55 21.48
C LEU A 152 0.24 -34.83 20.64
N LYS A 153 0.76 -34.76 19.41
CA LYS A 153 1.00 -35.88 18.54
C LYS A 153 2.44 -35.87 18.03
N TYR A 154 3.08 -37.03 18.12
CA TYR A 154 4.48 -37.16 17.75
C TYR A 154 4.63 -38.07 16.53
N PHE A 155 5.53 -37.65 15.64
CA PHE A 155 6.08 -38.51 14.58
C PHE A 155 7.58 -38.58 14.81
N ILE A 156 8.13 -39.78 14.89
CA ILE A 156 9.55 -39.99 15.16
C ILE A 156 10.13 -40.85 14.05
N GLU A 157 11.21 -40.37 13.44
CA GLU A 157 11.96 -41.08 12.40
C GLU A 157 13.44 -41.06 12.77
N GLU A 158 14.13 -42.17 12.48
CA GLU A 158 15.56 -42.28 12.70
C GLU A 158 16.28 -42.27 11.36
N TYR A 159 17.38 -41.53 11.31
CA TYR A 159 18.19 -41.36 10.11
C TYR A 159 19.65 -41.65 10.43
N THR A 160 20.38 -42.25 9.48
CA THR A 160 21.83 -42.23 9.51
C THR A 160 22.38 -40.85 9.13
N LEU A 161 23.53 -40.50 9.66
CA LEU A 161 24.14 -39.20 9.30
C LEU A 161 24.51 -39.16 7.82
N GLU A 162 24.86 -40.28 7.23
CA GLU A 162 25.20 -40.40 5.80
C GLU A 162 23.99 -40.10 4.91
N GLU A 163 22.81 -40.64 5.20
CA GLU A 163 21.58 -40.32 4.48
C GLU A 163 21.21 -38.84 4.58
N LEU A 164 21.36 -38.25 5.76
CA LEU A 164 21.10 -36.81 5.96
C LEU A 164 22.12 -35.94 5.23
N GLU A 165 23.40 -36.36 5.19
CA GLU A 165 24.46 -35.65 4.48
C GLU A 165 24.19 -35.61 2.97
N GLU A 166 23.93 -36.79 2.36
CA GLU A 166 23.64 -36.89 0.93
C GLU A 166 22.42 -36.01 0.55
N TRP A 167 21.33 -36.15 1.27
CA TRP A 167 20.13 -35.35 1.05
C TRP A 167 20.35 -33.86 1.24
N PHE A 168 21.06 -33.44 2.29
CA PHE A 168 21.30 -32.04 2.57
C PHE A 168 22.25 -31.40 1.55
N LEU A 169 23.32 -32.11 1.16
CA LEU A 169 24.26 -31.62 0.17
C LEU A 169 23.61 -31.50 -1.21
N GLU A 170 22.67 -32.35 -1.58
CA GLU A 170 21.90 -32.23 -2.82
C GLU A 170 21.08 -30.89 -2.80
N LEU A 171 20.44 -30.56 -1.69
CA LEU A 171 19.72 -29.29 -1.56
C LEU A 171 20.68 -28.08 -1.64
N VAL A 172 21.82 -28.15 -0.99
CA VAL A 172 22.83 -27.08 -1.04
C VAL A 172 23.35 -26.90 -2.45
N GLU A 173 23.62 -27.98 -3.18
CA GLU A 173 24.07 -27.93 -4.59
C GLU A 173 23.00 -27.28 -5.48
N GLY A 174 21.72 -27.65 -5.29
CA GLY A 174 20.60 -27.03 -5.99
C GLY A 174 20.45 -25.53 -5.70
N TYR A 175 20.86 -25.06 -4.49
CA TYR A 175 20.81 -23.65 -4.10
C TYR A 175 21.99 -22.83 -4.64
N LYS A 176 23.11 -23.46 -4.99
CA LYS A 176 24.33 -22.74 -5.44
C LYS A 176 24.07 -21.82 -6.62
N LYS A 177 23.29 -22.22 -7.62
CA LYS A 177 22.93 -21.36 -8.75
C LYS A 177 22.27 -20.03 -8.33
N TRP A 178 21.48 -20.02 -7.27
CA TRP A 178 20.83 -18.84 -6.73
C TRP A 178 21.79 -17.96 -5.95
N ALA A 179 22.66 -18.57 -5.17
CA ALA A 179 23.71 -17.88 -4.42
C ALA A 179 24.72 -17.20 -5.38
N GLU A 180 25.15 -17.90 -6.41
CA GLU A 180 26.06 -17.37 -7.43
C GLU A 180 25.44 -16.21 -8.18
N PHE A 181 24.17 -16.36 -8.63
CA PHE A 181 23.43 -15.28 -9.27
C PHE A 181 23.36 -14.03 -8.37
N GLN A 182 23.05 -14.17 -7.08
CA GLN A 182 22.95 -13.03 -6.16
C GLN A 182 24.28 -12.31 -5.99
N ILE A 183 25.40 -13.04 -5.92
CA ILE A 183 26.75 -12.46 -5.81
C ILE A 183 27.14 -11.73 -7.09
N ASP A 184 27.04 -12.41 -8.23
CA ASP A 184 27.40 -11.84 -9.54
C ASP A 184 26.52 -10.62 -9.87
N TRP A 185 25.22 -10.69 -9.56
CA TRP A 185 24.30 -9.57 -9.72
C TRP A 185 24.66 -8.37 -8.84
N ARG A 186 24.95 -8.62 -7.55
CA ARG A 186 25.36 -7.56 -6.61
C ARG A 186 26.62 -6.85 -7.08
N GLU A 187 27.64 -7.58 -7.56
CA GLU A 187 28.87 -6.98 -8.09
C GLU A 187 28.57 -6.13 -9.34
N LYS A 188 27.83 -6.69 -10.31
CA LYS A 188 27.41 -5.98 -11.54
C LYS A 188 26.64 -4.70 -11.22
N ARG A 189 25.69 -4.78 -10.30
CA ARG A 189 24.89 -3.64 -9.82
C ARG A 189 25.78 -2.55 -9.24
N GLN A 190 26.66 -2.89 -8.28
CA GLN A 190 27.52 -1.92 -7.61
C GLN A 190 28.48 -1.23 -8.58
N GLU A 191 29.03 -1.94 -9.53
CA GLU A 191 29.89 -1.36 -10.57
C GLU A 191 29.11 -0.42 -11.51
N SER A 192 27.90 -0.79 -11.89
CA SER A 192 27.05 0.01 -12.77
C SER A 192 26.59 1.31 -12.10
N ILE A 193 26.21 1.27 -10.80
CA ILE A 193 25.78 2.46 -10.04
C ILE A 193 26.88 3.53 -10.00
N LYS A 194 28.13 3.14 -9.91
CA LYS A 194 29.26 4.12 -9.92
C LYS A 194 29.29 4.94 -11.20
N LYS A 195 28.94 4.35 -12.34
CA LYS A 195 29.09 4.94 -13.68
C LYS A 195 27.94 5.86 -14.08
N ILE A 196 26.72 5.66 -13.57
CA ILE A 196 25.57 6.48 -13.94
C ILE A 196 25.72 7.92 -13.41
N VAL A 197 25.19 8.86 -14.19
CA VAL A 197 25.05 10.27 -13.84
C VAL A 197 23.58 10.67 -13.90
N PHE A 198 23.25 11.86 -13.40
CA PHE A 198 21.89 12.35 -13.55
C PHE A 198 21.54 12.51 -15.04
N PRO A 199 20.40 11.95 -15.55
CA PRO A 199 20.16 11.82 -16.98
C PRO A 199 20.02 13.12 -17.76
N PHE A 200 19.72 14.22 -17.09
CA PHE A 200 19.46 15.52 -17.69
C PHE A 200 20.31 16.61 -17.03
N ALA A 201 20.38 17.79 -17.65
CA ALA A 201 20.87 18.97 -16.96
C ALA A 201 19.95 19.28 -15.76
N TYR A 202 20.53 19.53 -14.57
CA TYR A 202 19.74 19.86 -13.41
C TYR A 202 18.97 21.17 -13.61
N ARG A 203 17.66 21.12 -13.34
CA ARG A 203 16.86 22.32 -13.20
C ARG A 203 17.23 23.06 -11.91
N LYS A 204 16.82 24.34 -11.80
CA LYS A 204 17.03 25.14 -10.58
C LYS A 204 16.46 24.41 -9.36
N GLY A 205 17.23 24.29 -8.28
CA GLY A 205 16.83 23.61 -7.03
C GLY A 205 16.83 22.07 -7.07
N GLN A 206 16.90 21.44 -8.24
CA GLN A 206 16.81 19.98 -8.39
C GLN A 206 18.05 19.26 -7.82
N LYS A 207 19.23 19.86 -7.95
CA LYS A 207 20.49 19.31 -7.39
C LYS A 207 20.45 19.33 -5.87
N GLU A 208 19.97 20.40 -5.28
CA GLU A 208 19.82 20.58 -3.83
C GLU A 208 18.81 19.58 -3.26
N LEU A 209 17.72 19.35 -4.00
CA LEU A 209 16.71 18.34 -3.67
C LEU A 209 17.32 16.94 -3.66
N ALA A 210 18.00 16.54 -4.73
CA ALA A 210 18.67 15.24 -4.80
C ALA A 210 19.73 15.07 -3.69
N ALA A 211 20.47 16.14 -3.38
CA ALA A 211 21.43 16.14 -2.28
C ALA A 211 20.75 15.99 -0.89
N SER A 212 19.58 16.59 -0.70
CA SER A 212 18.81 16.46 0.53
C SER A 212 18.28 15.03 0.72
N VAL A 213 17.81 14.39 -0.34
CA VAL A 213 17.43 12.97 -0.31
C VAL A 213 18.60 12.09 0.07
N TYR A 214 19.76 12.27 -0.59
CA TYR A 214 20.95 11.49 -0.28
C TYR A 214 21.42 11.68 1.18
N ARG A 215 21.46 12.91 1.67
CA ARG A 215 21.82 13.20 3.08
C ARG A 215 20.86 12.54 4.06
N THR A 216 19.57 12.55 3.76
CA THR A 216 18.55 11.92 4.60
C THR A 216 18.79 10.41 4.73
N ILE A 217 19.09 9.74 3.61
CA ILE A 217 19.43 8.32 3.61
C ILE A 217 20.72 8.07 4.39
N TYR A 218 21.74 8.89 4.17
CA TYR A 218 23.01 8.79 4.88
C TYR A 218 22.84 8.91 6.40
N HIS A 219 22.01 9.85 6.88
CA HIS A 219 21.73 10.04 8.30
C HIS A 219 20.63 9.09 8.84
N LYS A 220 20.05 8.22 8.02
CA LYS A 220 18.99 7.27 8.39
C LYS A 220 17.79 7.97 9.04
N ARG A 221 17.31 9.05 8.44
CA ARG A 221 16.19 9.88 8.92
C ARG A 221 15.03 9.83 7.94
N LYS A 222 13.95 10.55 8.28
CA LYS A 222 12.85 10.83 7.37
C LYS A 222 13.01 12.22 6.75
N LEU A 223 12.52 12.37 5.52
CA LEU A 223 12.41 13.65 4.83
C LEU A 223 10.95 13.89 4.45
N PHE A 224 10.43 15.03 4.83
CA PHE A 224 9.15 15.56 4.37
C PHE A 224 9.44 16.60 3.29
N LEU A 225 9.14 16.23 2.06
CA LEU A 225 9.51 17.00 0.88
C LEU A 225 8.26 17.55 0.21
N GLU A 226 8.07 18.86 0.28
CA GLU A 226 7.12 19.55 -0.55
C GLU A 226 7.81 19.98 -1.86
N ALA A 227 7.33 19.44 -2.97
CA ALA A 227 7.91 19.70 -4.28
C ALA A 227 6.80 19.89 -5.32
N PRO A 228 6.66 21.09 -5.87
CA PRO A 228 5.67 21.40 -6.90
C PRO A 228 5.72 20.45 -8.10
N THR A 229 4.65 20.41 -8.88
CA THR A 229 4.64 19.65 -10.15
C THR A 229 5.74 20.17 -11.08
N GLY A 230 6.30 19.31 -11.93
CA GLY A 230 7.32 19.69 -12.93
C GLY A 230 8.76 19.78 -12.44
N VAL A 231 9.04 19.81 -11.14
CA VAL A 231 10.45 19.81 -10.63
C VAL A 231 11.17 18.47 -10.79
N GLY A 232 10.51 17.45 -11.36
CA GLY A 232 11.11 16.15 -11.56
C GLY A 232 11.29 15.35 -10.28
N LYS A 233 10.32 15.39 -9.37
CA LYS A 233 10.31 14.69 -8.07
C LYS A 233 10.81 13.25 -8.14
N THR A 234 10.23 12.45 -9.04
CA THR A 234 10.50 11.02 -9.14
C THR A 234 11.97 10.74 -9.39
N LEU A 235 12.56 11.38 -10.40
CA LEU A 235 13.97 11.16 -10.72
C LEU A 235 14.91 11.75 -9.65
N SER A 236 14.52 12.88 -9.04
CA SER A 236 15.29 13.52 -7.96
C SER A 236 15.24 12.77 -6.63
N THR A 237 14.32 11.82 -6.48
CA THR A 237 14.26 10.90 -5.33
C THR A 237 14.87 9.53 -5.67
N VAL A 238 14.61 8.99 -6.87
CA VAL A 238 15.12 7.69 -7.32
C VAL A 238 16.64 7.71 -7.52
N PHE A 239 17.19 8.68 -8.27
CA PHE A 239 18.62 8.72 -8.58
C PHE A 239 19.54 8.75 -7.33
N PRO A 240 19.31 9.68 -6.36
CA PRO A 240 20.14 9.69 -5.15
C PRO A 240 19.95 8.43 -4.28
N SER A 241 18.78 7.81 -4.31
CA SER A 241 18.52 6.54 -3.62
C SER A 241 19.30 5.39 -4.26
N VAL A 242 19.35 5.31 -5.59
CA VAL A 242 20.21 4.36 -6.30
C VAL A 242 21.68 4.60 -5.97
N LYS A 243 22.14 5.87 -5.96
CA LYS A 243 23.51 6.20 -5.54
C LYS A 243 23.83 5.77 -4.11
N ALA A 244 22.87 5.93 -3.19
CA ALA A 244 23.00 5.48 -1.80
C ALA A 244 23.16 3.95 -1.69
N LEU A 245 22.46 3.17 -2.53
CA LEU A 245 22.68 1.72 -2.61
C LEU A 245 24.11 1.39 -3.09
N GLY A 246 24.67 2.18 -4.00
CA GLY A 246 26.05 2.05 -4.47
C GLY A 246 27.10 2.21 -3.37
N GLU A 247 26.78 2.97 -2.33
CA GLU A 247 27.61 3.18 -1.13
C GLU A 247 27.21 2.24 0.04
N ASN A 248 26.42 1.19 -0.23
CA ASN A 248 25.92 0.22 0.76
C ASN A 248 25.12 0.85 1.92
N LEU A 249 24.53 2.02 1.70
CA LEU A 249 23.68 2.68 2.69
C LEU A 249 22.31 2.00 2.81
N GLY A 250 21.91 1.18 1.85
CA GLY A 250 20.69 0.38 1.82
C GLY A 250 20.86 -0.84 0.93
N GLU A 251 19.84 -1.68 0.88
CA GLU A 251 19.83 -2.90 0.05
C GLU A 251 18.84 -2.84 -1.10
N ARG A 252 17.67 -2.21 -0.86
CA ARG A 252 16.56 -2.12 -1.82
C ARG A 252 15.86 -0.78 -1.71
N ILE A 253 15.18 -0.40 -2.79
CA ILE A 253 14.28 0.76 -2.84
C ILE A 253 12.85 0.25 -2.93
N PHE A 254 11.97 0.75 -2.06
CA PHE A 254 10.52 0.56 -2.15
C PHE A 254 9.90 1.89 -2.57
N TYR A 255 9.41 1.96 -3.78
CA TYR A 255 8.68 3.11 -4.28
C TYR A 255 7.17 2.87 -4.13
N LEU A 256 6.55 3.62 -3.21
CA LEU A 256 5.20 3.39 -2.76
C LEU A 256 4.29 4.55 -3.17
N THR A 257 3.17 4.25 -3.81
CA THR A 257 2.20 5.25 -4.26
C THR A 257 0.80 4.67 -4.41
N ALA A 258 -0.23 5.47 -4.13
CA ALA A 258 -1.62 5.04 -4.26
C ALA A 258 -2.11 4.91 -5.73
N LYS A 259 -1.39 5.49 -6.71
CA LYS A 259 -1.88 5.65 -8.09
C LYS A 259 -1.11 4.82 -9.10
N THR A 260 -1.84 4.21 -10.04
CA THR A 260 -1.24 3.41 -11.13
C THR A 260 -0.34 4.25 -12.03
N ILE A 261 -0.76 5.48 -12.38
CA ILE A 261 0.03 6.39 -13.25
C ILE A 261 1.39 6.71 -12.62
N THR A 262 1.44 7.01 -11.34
CA THR A 262 2.70 7.31 -10.65
C THR A 262 3.62 6.10 -10.56
N ARG A 263 3.08 4.86 -10.53
CA ARG A 263 3.89 3.62 -10.64
C ARG A 263 4.57 3.53 -12.00
N THR A 264 3.87 3.85 -13.07
CA THR A 264 4.43 3.89 -14.44
C THR A 264 5.56 4.92 -14.53
N VAL A 265 5.36 6.12 -13.98
CA VAL A 265 6.40 7.17 -13.96
C VAL A 265 7.64 6.74 -13.15
N ALA A 266 7.44 6.04 -12.04
CA ALA A 266 8.55 5.46 -11.27
C ALA A 266 9.33 4.41 -12.09
N GLY A 267 8.62 3.51 -12.78
CA GLY A 267 9.23 2.53 -13.70
C GLY A 267 10.05 3.21 -14.80
N GLN A 268 9.52 4.26 -15.43
CA GLN A 268 10.22 5.06 -16.43
C GLN A 268 11.49 5.74 -15.90
N ALA A 269 11.49 6.19 -14.63
CA ALA A 269 12.67 6.77 -14.02
C ALA A 269 13.82 5.73 -13.89
N PHE A 270 13.52 4.49 -13.48
CA PHE A 270 14.51 3.43 -13.48
C PHE A 270 14.96 3.05 -14.90
N GLU A 271 14.04 3.04 -15.86
CA GLU A 271 14.35 2.75 -17.26
C GLU A 271 15.32 3.79 -17.86
N LEU A 272 15.13 5.06 -17.56
CA LEU A 272 16.06 6.13 -17.96
C LEU A 272 17.48 5.89 -17.42
N LEU A 273 17.60 5.37 -16.20
CA LEU A 273 18.91 5.03 -15.63
C LEU A 273 19.49 3.75 -16.26
N ARG A 274 18.65 2.74 -16.57
CA ARG A 274 19.09 1.52 -17.29
C ARG A 274 19.65 1.85 -18.68
N LYS A 275 19.06 2.81 -19.38
CA LYS A 275 19.58 3.31 -20.68
C LYS A 275 20.98 3.93 -20.58
N GLN A 276 21.41 4.35 -19.38
CA GLN A 276 22.79 4.78 -19.11
C GLN A 276 23.71 3.63 -18.67
N GLY A 277 23.23 2.40 -18.67
CA GLY A 277 23.99 1.22 -18.30
C GLY A 277 23.84 0.81 -16.83
N LEU A 278 22.86 1.29 -16.11
CA LEU A 278 22.51 0.82 -14.77
C LEU A 278 22.02 -0.63 -14.82
N ALA A 279 22.69 -1.54 -14.15
CA ALA A 279 22.19 -2.88 -13.86
C ALA A 279 21.34 -2.82 -12.57
N PHE A 280 20.01 -2.91 -12.71
CA PHE A 280 19.07 -2.72 -11.61
C PHE A 280 17.74 -3.38 -11.92
N LYS A 281 17.40 -4.39 -11.16
CA LYS A 281 16.13 -5.11 -11.34
C LYS A 281 15.00 -4.40 -10.63
N THR A 282 13.90 -4.18 -11.36
CA THR A 282 12.69 -3.57 -10.80
C THR A 282 11.49 -4.46 -11.00
N VAL A 283 10.61 -4.54 -9.99
CA VAL A 283 9.31 -5.19 -10.09
C VAL A 283 8.20 -4.18 -9.83
N ILE A 284 7.14 -4.24 -10.63
CA ILE A 284 5.92 -3.45 -10.43
C ILE A 284 4.83 -4.40 -9.93
N LEU A 285 4.53 -4.28 -8.64
CA LEU A 285 3.49 -5.08 -8.00
C LEU A 285 2.11 -4.56 -8.39
N THR A 286 1.33 -5.41 -9.04
CA THR A 286 -0.04 -5.13 -9.48
C THR A 286 -1.03 -5.86 -8.57
N ALA A 287 -2.17 -5.23 -8.29
CA ALA A 287 -3.23 -5.86 -7.50
C ALA A 287 -3.72 -7.16 -8.17
N LYS A 288 -4.10 -8.13 -7.34
CA LYS A 288 -4.45 -9.48 -7.78
C LYS A 288 -5.56 -9.50 -8.82
N GLU A 289 -6.61 -8.71 -8.60
CA GLU A 289 -7.78 -8.59 -9.47
C GLU A 289 -7.41 -8.05 -10.87
N LYS A 290 -6.34 -7.24 -10.95
CA LYS A 290 -5.89 -6.63 -12.22
C LYS A 290 -4.93 -7.50 -13.02
N VAL A 291 -4.28 -8.48 -12.38
CA VAL A 291 -3.26 -9.34 -13.04
C VAL A 291 -3.73 -10.79 -13.18
N CYS A 292 -4.83 -11.16 -12.54
CA CYS A 292 -5.41 -12.50 -12.61
C CYS A 292 -5.88 -12.81 -14.04
N PHE A 293 -5.57 -14.02 -14.52
CA PHE A 293 -6.01 -14.49 -15.84
C PHE A 293 -7.43 -15.08 -15.83
N MET A 294 -8.02 -15.24 -14.65
CA MET A 294 -9.38 -15.76 -14.47
C MET A 294 -10.36 -14.61 -14.27
N GLU A 295 -11.60 -14.78 -14.72
CA GLU A 295 -12.67 -13.80 -14.51
C GLU A 295 -12.96 -13.61 -13.02
N GLU A 296 -12.94 -14.71 -12.25
CA GLU A 296 -13.08 -14.69 -10.81
C GLU A 296 -11.78 -15.16 -10.14
N CYS A 297 -11.34 -14.46 -9.08
CA CYS A 297 -10.09 -14.74 -8.38
C CYS A 297 -10.22 -15.93 -7.40
N GLU A 298 -10.73 -17.06 -7.86
CA GLU A 298 -10.84 -18.29 -7.08
C GLU A 298 -9.50 -19.07 -7.08
N CYS A 299 -8.66 -18.77 -6.10
CA CYS A 299 -7.29 -19.32 -6.04
C CYS A 299 -7.25 -20.69 -5.37
N ASN A 300 -7.75 -21.70 -6.06
CA ASN A 300 -7.68 -23.11 -5.65
C ASN A 300 -7.40 -24.02 -6.84
N PRO A 301 -6.86 -25.23 -6.62
CA PRO A 301 -6.48 -26.13 -7.72
C PRO A 301 -7.65 -26.69 -8.53
N GLY A 302 -8.88 -26.59 -8.05
CA GLY A 302 -10.09 -27.03 -8.76
C GLY A 302 -10.53 -26.02 -9.82
N ASN A 303 -10.39 -24.72 -9.54
CA ASN A 303 -10.97 -23.65 -10.34
C ASN A 303 -9.91 -22.87 -11.12
N CYS A 304 -8.65 -22.89 -10.70
CA CYS A 304 -7.59 -22.13 -11.35
C CYS A 304 -6.43 -23.02 -11.82
N PRO A 305 -6.18 -23.13 -13.14
CA PRO A 305 -5.09 -23.93 -13.70
C PRO A 305 -3.70 -23.37 -13.31
N TYR A 306 -3.59 -22.06 -13.06
CA TYR A 306 -2.35 -21.41 -12.63
C TYR A 306 -2.07 -21.58 -11.13
N ALA A 307 -3.09 -21.92 -10.33
CA ALA A 307 -2.94 -22.28 -8.94
C ALA A 307 -2.52 -23.76 -8.77
N LYS A 308 -2.97 -24.62 -9.69
CA LYS A 308 -2.65 -26.05 -9.69
C LYS A 308 -1.19 -26.29 -10.05
N GLY A 309 -0.42 -26.89 -9.13
CA GLY A 309 1.01 -27.17 -9.32
C GLY A 309 1.88 -25.91 -9.44
N HIS A 310 1.44 -24.80 -8.90
CA HIS A 310 2.17 -23.54 -8.95
C HIS A 310 3.56 -23.66 -8.35
N PHE A 311 3.64 -24.22 -7.13
CA PHE A 311 4.90 -24.33 -6.40
C PHE A 311 5.88 -25.33 -7.02
N ASP A 312 5.41 -26.26 -7.86
CA ASP A 312 6.26 -27.21 -8.56
C ASP A 312 7.04 -26.55 -9.72
N ARG A 313 6.53 -25.42 -10.25
CA ARG A 313 7.09 -24.74 -11.45
C ARG A 313 7.68 -23.36 -11.17
N ILE A 314 7.38 -22.77 -10.02
CA ILE A 314 7.69 -21.37 -9.75
C ILE A 314 9.20 -21.11 -9.70
N ASN A 315 10.02 -22.03 -9.19
CA ASN A 315 11.48 -21.84 -9.09
C ASN A 315 12.13 -21.70 -10.48
N ASP A 316 11.70 -22.49 -11.45
CA ASP A 316 12.21 -22.40 -12.81
C ASP A 316 11.78 -21.10 -13.48
N ALA A 317 10.51 -20.68 -13.28
CA ALA A 317 10.02 -19.40 -13.77
C ALA A 317 10.81 -18.22 -13.20
N ILE A 318 11.07 -18.22 -11.88
CA ILE A 318 11.85 -17.15 -11.24
C ILE A 318 13.29 -17.15 -11.79
N PHE A 319 13.94 -18.32 -11.87
CA PHE A 319 15.33 -18.38 -12.31
C PHE A 319 15.49 -17.88 -13.75
N GLU A 320 14.54 -18.23 -14.61
CA GLU A 320 14.55 -17.75 -15.99
C GLU A 320 14.40 -16.23 -16.06
N ILE A 321 13.37 -15.65 -15.46
CA ILE A 321 13.11 -14.21 -15.55
C ILE A 321 14.24 -13.37 -14.92
N ILE A 322 14.79 -13.78 -13.77
CA ILE A 322 15.88 -13.00 -13.14
C ILE A 322 17.19 -13.05 -13.91
N THR A 323 17.40 -14.07 -14.74
CA THR A 323 18.61 -14.19 -15.56
C THR A 323 18.48 -13.50 -16.92
N THR A 324 17.25 -13.26 -17.40
CA THR A 324 16.99 -12.71 -18.74
C THR A 324 16.52 -11.26 -18.70
N GLU A 325 15.77 -10.84 -17.67
CA GLU A 325 15.12 -9.54 -17.61
C GLU A 325 15.63 -8.68 -16.44
N ASP A 326 15.57 -7.36 -16.61
CA ASP A 326 15.86 -6.37 -15.57
C ASP A 326 14.62 -5.56 -15.18
N ASN A 327 13.53 -5.65 -15.92
CA ASN A 327 12.25 -4.99 -15.67
C ASN A 327 11.13 -6.02 -15.57
N PHE A 328 10.59 -6.23 -14.36
CA PHE A 328 9.48 -7.13 -14.12
C PHE A 328 8.19 -6.31 -14.01
N ASP A 329 7.81 -5.68 -15.13
CA ASP A 329 6.52 -5.01 -15.25
C ASP A 329 5.38 -6.01 -15.47
N ARG A 330 4.15 -5.50 -15.57
CA ARG A 330 2.96 -6.34 -15.69
C ARG A 330 3.04 -7.27 -16.91
N GLU A 331 3.40 -6.74 -18.07
CA GLU A 331 3.45 -7.49 -19.33
C GLU A 331 4.51 -8.60 -19.26
N THR A 332 5.70 -8.29 -18.77
CA THR A 332 6.78 -9.25 -18.58
C THR A 332 6.35 -10.38 -17.63
N ILE A 333 5.79 -10.03 -16.47
CA ILE A 333 5.29 -11.02 -15.49
C ILE A 333 4.21 -11.90 -16.10
N GLU A 334 3.22 -11.33 -16.82
CA GLU A 334 2.15 -12.09 -17.45
C GLU A 334 2.69 -13.05 -18.51
N ASN A 335 3.65 -12.64 -19.33
CA ASN A 335 4.26 -13.47 -20.37
C ASN A 335 4.97 -14.69 -19.78
N TYR A 336 5.82 -14.50 -18.76
CA TYR A 336 6.50 -15.60 -18.09
C TYR A 336 5.54 -16.48 -17.29
N ALA A 337 4.53 -15.88 -16.64
CA ALA A 337 3.50 -16.62 -15.93
C ALA A 337 2.69 -17.54 -16.84
N ARG A 338 2.34 -17.12 -18.06
CA ARG A 338 1.69 -17.96 -19.08
C ARG A 338 2.60 -19.08 -19.55
N LYS A 339 3.88 -18.76 -19.82
CA LYS A 339 4.88 -19.73 -20.28
C LYS A 339 5.05 -20.87 -19.29
N HIS A 340 5.15 -20.57 -18.00
CA HIS A 340 5.38 -21.56 -16.93
C HIS A 340 4.10 -22.05 -16.27
N GLN A 341 2.91 -21.56 -16.66
CA GLN A 341 1.62 -21.89 -16.02
C GLN A 341 1.61 -21.63 -14.51
N VAL A 342 2.11 -20.49 -14.06
CA VAL A 342 2.13 -20.06 -12.67
C VAL A 342 1.22 -18.85 -12.46
N CYS A 343 0.75 -18.65 -11.23
CA CYS A 343 -0.07 -17.47 -10.88
C CYS A 343 0.75 -16.19 -11.04
N PRO A 344 0.34 -15.22 -11.88
CA PRO A 344 1.12 -14.00 -12.12
C PRO A 344 1.27 -13.13 -10.86
N PHE A 345 0.28 -13.12 -9.97
CA PHE A 345 0.33 -12.36 -8.73
C PHE A 345 1.39 -12.90 -7.77
N GLU A 346 1.34 -14.19 -7.45
CA GLU A 346 2.32 -14.83 -6.56
C GLU A 346 3.72 -14.83 -7.19
N PHE A 347 3.81 -15.00 -8.52
CA PHE A 347 5.07 -14.91 -9.26
C PHE A 347 5.73 -13.53 -9.12
N ALA A 348 4.98 -12.44 -9.29
CA ALA A 348 5.49 -11.09 -9.09
C ALA A 348 5.99 -10.86 -7.65
N LEU A 349 5.24 -11.39 -6.66
CA LEU A 349 5.65 -11.33 -5.27
C LEU A 349 6.96 -12.10 -5.02
N ASP A 350 7.14 -13.27 -5.63
CA ASP A 350 8.38 -14.05 -5.51
C ASP A 350 9.55 -13.38 -6.24
N CYS A 351 9.34 -12.82 -7.44
CA CYS A 351 10.35 -12.03 -8.16
C CYS A 351 10.84 -10.84 -7.34
N SER A 352 10.01 -10.28 -6.46
CA SER A 352 10.40 -9.15 -5.59
C SER A 352 11.58 -9.46 -4.68
N LEU A 353 11.81 -10.73 -4.33
CA LEU A 353 12.97 -11.17 -3.53
C LEU A 353 14.31 -10.93 -4.23
N PHE A 354 14.29 -10.91 -5.56
CA PHE A 354 15.48 -10.72 -6.41
C PHE A 354 15.55 -9.32 -7.03
N ALA A 355 14.54 -8.47 -6.80
CA ALA A 355 14.50 -7.10 -7.28
C ALA A 355 15.27 -6.15 -6.36
N ASP A 356 15.94 -5.15 -6.95
CA ASP A 356 16.61 -4.04 -6.26
C ASP A 356 15.65 -2.88 -5.99
N GLY A 357 14.64 -2.70 -6.85
CA GLY A 357 13.56 -1.74 -6.73
C GLY A 357 12.19 -2.41 -6.77
N ILE A 358 11.35 -2.12 -5.79
CA ILE A 358 9.99 -2.63 -5.68
C ILE A 358 9.04 -1.46 -5.76
N ILE A 359 8.21 -1.42 -6.80
CA ILE A 359 7.23 -0.36 -7.04
C ILE A 359 5.84 -0.94 -6.75
N GLY A 360 5.08 -0.28 -5.88
CA GLY A 360 3.77 -0.81 -5.49
C GLY A 360 2.88 0.19 -4.78
N ASP A 361 1.75 -0.31 -4.30
CA ASP A 361 0.81 0.44 -3.48
C ASP A 361 1.32 0.62 -2.04
N TYR A 362 0.81 1.64 -1.33
CA TYR A 362 1.08 1.85 0.10
C TYR A 362 0.79 0.61 0.95
N ASN A 363 -0.21 -0.19 0.56
CA ASN A 363 -0.64 -1.39 1.28
C ASN A 363 0.53 -2.37 1.50
N TYR A 364 1.47 -2.45 0.57
CA TYR A 364 2.62 -3.35 0.68
C TYR A 364 3.60 -3.03 1.82
N LEU A 365 3.49 -1.84 2.43
CA LEU A 365 4.24 -1.49 3.64
C LEU A 365 3.34 -1.22 4.84
N PHE A 366 2.19 -0.54 4.64
CA PHE A 366 1.42 0.06 5.72
C PHE A 366 0.19 -0.76 6.13
N ASP A 367 -0.40 -1.56 5.23
CA ASP A 367 -1.58 -2.35 5.55
C ASP A 367 -1.23 -3.55 6.44
N PRO A 368 -1.90 -3.76 7.58
CA PRO A 368 -1.60 -4.83 8.51
C PRO A 368 -1.79 -6.25 7.93
N HIS A 369 -2.61 -6.41 6.89
CA HIS A 369 -2.90 -7.71 6.27
C HIS A 369 -2.09 -7.98 5.01
N VAL A 370 -1.80 -6.91 4.23
CA VAL A 370 -1.24 -7.00 2.86
C VAL A 370 0.26 -6.71 2.81
N TYR A 371 0.83 -6.11 3.87
CA TYR A 371 2.26 -5.77 3.87
C TYR A 371 3.15 -6.95 3.52
N LEU A 372 4.25 -6.69 2.85
CA LEU A 372 5.20 -7.70 2.38
C LEU A 372 5.92 -8.38 3.56
N LYS A 373 5.29 -9.40 4.16
CA LYS A 373 5.82 -10.17 5.31
C LYS A 373 7.21 -10.76 5.02
N ARG A 374 7.51 -11.06 3.74
CA ARG A 374 8.82 -11.54 3.29
C ARG A 374 9.97 -10.54 3.51
N PHE A 375 9.66 -9.24 3.64
CA PHE A 375 10.63 -8.17 3.92
C PHE A 375 10.47 -7.57 5.31
N PHE A 376 9.23 -7.49 5.81
CA PHE A 376 8.86 -6.70 6.97
C PHE A 376 8.26 -7.54 8.11
N GLY A 377 8.25 -8.87 7.98
CA GLY A 377 7.84 -9.79 9.04
C GLY A 377 8.82 -9.79 10.21
N GLU A 378 8.41 -10.39 11.33
CA GLU A 378 9.24 -10.51 12.53
C GLU A 378 10.57 -11.21 12.23
N GLY A 379 11.66 -10.68 12.76
CA GLY A 379 13.01 -11.18 12.55
C GLY A 379 13.66 -10.77 11.23
N ASN A 380 12.96 -10.12 10.32
CA ASN A 380 13.52 -9.58 9.09
C ASN A 380 14.00 -8.14 9.29
N ASN A 381 15.31 -7.92 9.18
CA ASN A 381 15.89 -6.58 9.16
C ASN A 381 16.02 -6.11 7.70
N SER A 382 14.95 -5.54 7.17
CA SER A 382 15.02 -4.91 5.86
C SER A 382 15.87 -3.65 5.94
N ARG A 383 16.90 -3.56 5.12
CA ARG A 383 17.65 -2.32 4.89
C ARG A 383 17.07 -1.53 3.72
N GLY A 384 15.73 -1.48 3.66
CA GLY A 384 14.97 -0.80 2.63
C GLY A 384 15.00 0.72 2.77
N ILE A 385 15.05 1.42 1.62
CA ILE A 385 14.81 2.85 1.50
C ILE A 385 13.39 3.01 0.99
N PHE A 386 12.55 3.75 1.72
CA PHE A 386 11.17 4.01 1.34
C PHE A 386 11.05 5.35 0.62
N LEU A 387 10.55 5.33 -0.61
CA LEU A 387 10.16 6.50 -1.39
C LEU A 387 8.63 6.51 -1.46
N VAL A 388 8.01 7.42 -0.73
CA VAL A 388 6.54 7.49 -0.59
C VAL A 388 6.05 8.70 -1.37
N ASP A 389 5.49 8.44 -2.54
CA ASP A 389 4.99 9.47 -3.45
C ASP A 389 3.52 9.79 -3.17
N GLU A 390 3.09 11.01 -3.48
CA GLU A 390 1.75 11.52 -3.20
C GLU A 390 1.34 11.31 -1.73
N THR A 391 2.29 11.53 -0.83
CA THR A 391 2.20 11.21 0.60
C THR A 391 1.02 11.89 1.30
N HIS A 392 0.49 12.99 0.76
CA HIS A 392 -0.70 13.64 1.30
C HIS A 392 -1.91 12.69 1.40
N ASN A 393 -1.98 11.68 0.53
CA ASN A 393 -3.05 10.67 0.57
C ASN A 393 -2.84 9.63 1.69
N LEU A 394 -1.61 9.48 2.19
CA LEU A 394 -1.30 8.44 3.16
C LEU A 394 -1.96 8.68 4.54
N VAL A 395 -2.30 9.91 4.88
CA VAL A 395 -2.99 10.23 6.14
C VAL A 395 -4.38 9.61 6.19
N GLU A 396 -5.21 9.87 5.16
CA GLU A 396 -6.56 9.29 5.09
C GLU A 396 -6.50 7.77 4.87
N ARG A 397 -5.65 7.32 3.97
CA ARG A 397 -5.41 5.88 3.75
C ARG A 397 -4.96 5.17 5.02
N GLY A 398 -4.12 5.81 5.83
CA GLY A 398 -3.71 5.26 7.12
C GLY A 398 -4.87 5.18 8.12
N ARG A 399 -5.74 6.20 8.17
CA ARG A 399 -6.97 6.13 8.97
C ARG A 399 -7.85 4.95 8.56
N ASP A 400 -8.06 4.78 7.24
CA ASP A 400 -8.87 3.68 6.71
C ASP A 400 -8.26 2.30 7.02
N MET A 401 -6.95 2.13 6.77
CA MET A 401 -6.25 0.86 7.00
C MET A 401 -6.28 0.41 8.46
N TYR A 402 -6.27 1.38 9.39
CA TYR A 402 -6.22 1.09 10.83
C TYR A 402 -7.57 1.29 11.53
N SER A 403 -8.63 1.59 10.81
CA SER A 403 -10.02 1.58 11.31
C SER A 403 -10.70 0.25 11.01
N ALA A 404 -11.69 -0.13 11.81
CA ALA A 404 -12.47 -1.34 11.58
C ALA A 404 -13.96 -1.08 11.79
N VAL A 405 -14.77 -1.72 10.97
CA VAL A 405 -16.23 -1.57 10.97
C VAL A 405 -16.89 -2.94 11.08
N LEU A 406 -17.95 -3.02 11.88
CA LEU A 406 -18.85 -4.17 11.91
C LEU A 406 -20.28 -3.69 11.79
N VAL A 407 -21.05 -4.35 10.96
CA VAL A 407 -22.49 -4.11 10.74
C VAL A 407 -23.28 -5.20 11.42
N LYS A 408 -24.22 -4.82 12.29
CA LYS A 408 -25.00 -5.78 13.08
C LYS A 408 -25.82 -6.72 12.21
N GLU A 409 -26.32 -6.25 11.10
CA GLU A 409 -27.15 -6.98 10.18
C GLU A 409 -26.41 -8.17 9.55
N ASP A 410 -25.09 -8.09 9.36
CA ASP A 410 -24.24 -9.17 8.82
C ASP A 410 -24.18 -10.37 9.77
N PHE A 411 -24.18 -10.14 11.08
CA PHE A 411 -24.30 -11.20 12.09
C PHE A 411 -25.61 -11.99 11.97
N LEU A 412 -26.71 -11.29 11.63
CA LEU A 412 -28.02 -11.92 11.46
C LEU A 412 -28.11 -12.67 10.13
N GLU A 413 -27.48 -12.15 9.08
CA GLU A 413 -27.42 -12.81 7.80
C GLU A 413 -26.62 -14.11 7.89
N LEU A 414 -25.40 -14.04 8.41
CA LEU A 414 -24.58 -15.23 8.60
C LEU A 414 -25.26 -16.24 9.51
N LYS A 415 -25.93 -15.80 10.57
CA LYS A 415 -26.70 -16.69 11.46
C LYS A 415 -27.75 -17.48 10.72
N LYS A 416 -28.51 -16.86 9.79
CA LYS A 416 -29.50 -17.55 8.96
C LYS A 416 -28.85 -18.60 8.06
N VAL A 417 -27.73 -18.26 7.46
CA VAL A 417 -26.99 -19.12 6.52
C VAL A 417 -26.38 -20.32 7.24
N ILE A 418 -25.75 -20.14 8.40
CA ILE A 418 -25.01 -21.21 9.12
C ILE A 418 -25.93 -22.14 9.93
N LYS A 419 -27.11 -21.70 10.31
CA LYS A 419 -28.04 -22.44 11.17
C LYS A 419 -28.29 -23.90 10.78
N PRO A 420 -28.46 -24.26 9.50
CA PRO A 420 -28.63 -25.66 9.09
C PRO A 420 -27.39 -26.51 9.24
N TYR A 421 -26.18 -25.91 9.28
CA TYR A 421 -24.90 -26.59 9.17
C TYR A 421 -24.15 -26.70 10.50
N PHE A 422 -24.17 -25.63 11.34
CA PHE A 422 -23.33 -25.59 12.55
C PHE A 422 -23.96 -24.79 13.70
N GLN A 423 -24.70 -25.47 14.57
CA GLN A 423 -25.43 -24.86 15.70
C GLN A 423 -24.53 -24.14 16.72
N LYS A 424 -23.27 -24.59 16.90
CA LYS A 424 -22.34 -23.94 17.85
C LYS A 424 -22.09 -22.51 17.42
N MET A 425 -21.87 -22.26 16.14
CA MET A 425 -21.64 -20.92 15.58
C MET A 425 -22.93 -20.07 15.63
N GLU A 426 -24.12 -20.64 15.32
CA GLU A 426 -25.40 -19.92 15.46
C GLU A 426 -25.56 -19.34 16.86
N LYS A 427 -25.25 -20.11 17.93
CA LYS A 427 -25.34 -19.65 19.31
C LYS A 427 -24.34 -18.52 19.63
N GLN A 428 -23.13 -18.54 19.08
CA GLN A 428 -22.15 -17.46 19.30
C GLN A 428 -22.58 -16.18 18.55
N LEU A 429 -23.06 -16.30 17.30
CA LEU A 429 -23.61 -15.17 16.54
C LEU A 429 -24.78 -14.52 17.28
N GLU A 430 -25.66 -15.31 17.92
CA GLU A 430 -26.77 -14.78 18.74
C GLU A 430 -26.26 -14.02 19.97
N LYS A 431 -25.17 -14.45 20.59
CA LYS A 431 -24.56 -13.71 21.72
C LYS A 431 -24.01 -12.36 21.25
N CYS A 432 -23.24 -12.35 20.15
CA CYS A 432 -22.75 -11.10 19.59
C CYS A 432 -23.89 -10.15 19.21
N ASN A 433 -24.94 -10.67 18.57
CA ASN A 433 -26.12 -9.86 18.22
C ASN A 433 -26.82 -9.26 19.46
N ARG A 434 -26.88 -9.98 20.58
CA ARG A 434 -27.43 -9.42 21.84
C ARG A 434 -26.62 -8.26 22.38
N GLU A 435 -25.29 -8.37 22.39
CA GLU A 435 -24.41 -7.28 22.81
C GLU A 435 -24.59 -6.05 21.88
N LEU A 436 -24.62 -6.26 20.55
CA LEU A 436 -24.86 -5.19 19.59
C LEU A 436 -26.26 -4.54 19.76
N LEU A 437 -27.28 -5.32 20.13
CA LEU A 437 -28.60 -4.78 20.45
C LEU A 437 -28.61 -3.89 21.69
N LEU A 438 -27.77 -4.18 22.70
CA LEU A 438 -27.60 -3.33 23.86
C LEU A 438 -27.01 -1.98 23.45
N LEU A 439 -25.94 -2.00 22.63
CA LEU A 439 -25.35 -0.76 22.10
C LEU A 439 -26.34 0.03 21.25
N LYS A 440 -27.11 -0.66 20.38
CA LYS A 440 -28.14 -0.05 19.51
C LYS A 440 -29.21 0.70 20.30
N ARG A 441 -29.68 0.14 21.41
CA ARG A 441 -30.71 0.76 22.26
C ARG A 441 -30.30 2.10 22.86
N GLU A 442 -28.99 2.28 23.07
CA GLU A 442 -28.41 3.48 23.65
C GLU A 442 -27.93 4.49 22.59
N THR A 443 -27.98 4.13 21.30
CA THR A 443 -27.54 4.97 20.19
C THR A 443 -28.73 5.58 19.49
N GLU A 444 -28.93 6.89 19.59
CA GLU A 444 -29.99 7.58 18.83
C GLU A 444 -29.60 7.78 17.36
N LYS A 445 -28.50 8.48 17.10
CA LYS A 445 -27.91 8.67 15.77
C LYS A 445 -26.46 8.27 15.75
N VAL A 446 -25.64 8.84 16.65
CA VAL A 446 -24.22 8.57 16.84
C VAL A 446 -23.92 8.59 18.34
N ARG A 447 -23.13 7.64 18.81
CA ARG A 447 -22.67 7.59 20.21
C ARG A 447 -21.23 7.12 20.27
N GLN A 448 -20.40 7.78 21.09
CA GLN A 448 -19.06 7.33 21.44
C GLN A 448 -19.11 6.46 22.70
N TRP A 449 -18.17 5.51 22.77
CA TRP A 449 -18.08 4.52 23.85
C TRP A 449 -16.66 4.52 24.43
N GLU A 450 -16.57 4.41 25.76
CA GLU A 450 -15.30 4.23 26.45
C GLU A 450 -14.82 2.77 26.34
N SER A 451 -15.75 1.82 26.38
CA SER A 451 -15.44 0.39 26.31
C SER A 451 -16.58 -0.40 25.66
N ILE A 452 -16.21 -1.44 24.93
CA ILE A 452 -17.11 -2.46 24.35
C ILE A 452 -16.64 -3.87 24.71
N GLU A 453 -16.01 -4.04 25.86
CA GLU A 453 -15.34 -5.28 26.28
C GLU A 453 -16.27 -6.50 26.27
N SER A 454 -17.53 -6.35 26.69
CA SER A 454 -18.51 -7.46 26.67
C SER A 454 -18.75 -7.99 25.26
N PHE A 455 -18.88 -7.08 24.29
CA PHE A 455 -19.03 -7.45 22.89
C PHE A 455 -17.77 -8.12 22.35
N VAL A 456 -16.59 -7.57 22.63
CA VAL A 456 -15.30 -8.11 22.18
C VAL A 456 -15.05 -9.52 22.73
N ASN A 457 -15.40 -9.76 24.00
CA ASN A 457 -15.33 -11.09 24.59
C ASN A 457 -16.26 -12.11 23.88
N ALA A 458 -17.44 -11.69 23.45
CA ALA A 458 -18.34 -12.53 22.65
C ALA A 458 -17.78 -12.76 21.24
N LEU A 459 -17.19 -11.72 20.62
CA LEU A 459 -16.59 -11.75 19.31
C LEU A 459 -15.37 -12.68 19.24
N ASN A 460 -14.50 -12.66 20.25
CA ASN A 460 -13.35 -13.58 20.34
C ASN A 460 -13.79 -15.04 20.36
N ARG A 461 -14.86 -15.37 21.12
CA ARG A 461 -15.42 -16.73 21.15
C ARG A 461 -16.02 -17.13 19.78
N LEU A 462 -16.63 -16.18 19.10
CA LEU A 462 -17.14 -16.40 17.75
C LEU A 462 -16.00 -16.64 16.77
N SER A 463 -14.95 -15.83 16.81
CA SER A 463 -13.75 -15.97 15.96
C SER A 463 -13.10 -17.34 16.10
N THR A 464 -12.89 -17.81 17.34
CA THR A 464 -12.39 -19.16 17.59
C THR A 464 -13.31 -20.24 17.03
N THR A 465 -14.64 -20.08 17.18
CA THR A 465 -15.63 -21.04 16.66
C THR A 465 -15.65 -21.07 15.13
N ILE A 466 -15.43 -19.94 14.47
CA ILE A 466 -15.35 -19.84 13.01
C ILE A 466 -14.04 -20.47 12.53
N SER A 467 -12.92 -20.20 13.19
CA SER A 467 -11.62 -20.79 12.84
C SER A 467 -11.68 -22.32 12.89
N ASP A 468 -12.22 -22.88 13.99
CA ASP A 468 -12.48 -24.32 14.15
C ASP A 468 -13.35 -24.88 12.99
N TYR A 469 -14.41 -24.18 12.62
CA TYR A 469 -15.28 -24.56 11.52
C TYR A 469 -14.55 -24.57 10.17
N LEU A 470 -13.81 -23.52 9.85
CA LEU A 470 -13.10 -23.36 8.57
C LEU A 470 -11.98 -24.40 8.40
N GLU A 471 -11.34 -24.86 9.48
CA GLU A 471 -10.31 -25.88 9.44
C GLU A 471 -10.87 -27.31 9.28
N ASN A 472 -12.10 -27.55 9.72
CA ASN A 472 -12.67 -28.89 9.79
C ASN A 472 -13.78 -29.14 8.74
N HIS A 473 -14.22 -28.13 7.97
CA HIS A 473 -15.32 -28.22 7.01
C HIS A 473 -14.94 -27.64 5.64
N ASP A 474 -13.94 -28.24 4.98
CA ASP A 474 -13.43 -27.77 3.69
C ASP A 474 -14.48 -27.76 2.57
N ASP A 475 -15.41 -28.73 2.58
CA ASP A 475 -16.43 -28.91 1.52
C ASP A 475 -17.78 -28.27 1.84
N SER A 476 -17.84 -27.37 2.83
CA SER A 476 -19.10 -26.72 3.21
C SER A 476 -19.57 -25.73 2.15
N PRO A 477 -20.84 -25.77 1.69
CA PRO A 477 -21.36 -24.88 0.69
C PRO A 477 -21.48 -23.42 1.14
N VAL A 478 -21.34 -23.15 2.43
CA VAL A 478 -21.41 -21.79 3.02
C VAL A 478 -20.04 -21.28 3.48
N ARG A 479 -18.98 -22.03 3.16
CA ARG A 479 -17.64 -21.77 3.64
C ARG A 479 -17.12 -20.38 3.25
N ASP A 480 -17.35 -19.97 2.01
CA ASP A 480 -16.83 -18.67 1.50
C ASP A 480 -17.47 -17.49 2.23
N LYS A 481 -18.79 -17.51 2.46
CA LYS A 481 -19.46 -16.47 3.29
C LYS A 481 -18.95 -16.43 4.73
N VAL A 482 -18.67 -17.61 5.32
CA VAL A 482 -18.10 -17.70 6.66
C VAL A 482 -16.67 -17.14 6.67
N LEU A 483 -15.89 -17.38 5.61
CA LEU A 483 -14.51 -16.90 5.47
C LEU A 483 -14.46 -15.37 5.30
N GLU A 484 -15.32 -14.79 4.48
CA GLU A 484 -15.44 -13.33 4.32
C GLU A 484 -15.73 -12.67 5.66
N PHE A 485 -16.76 -13.14 6.36
CA PHE A 485 -17.11 -12.61 7.67
C PHE A 485 -15.99 -12.82 8.71
N TYR A 486 -15.24 -13.93 8.61
CA TYR A 486 -14.08 -14.18 9.46
C TYR A 486 -12.99 -13.12 9.28
N PHE A 487 -12.74 -12.68 8.05
CA PHE A 487 -11.77 -11.62 7.80
C PHE A 487 -12.21 -10.29 8.40
N GLU A 488 -13.48 -9.94 8.32
CA GLU A 488 -14.03 -8.72 8.92
C GLU A 488 -13.85 -8.70 10.45
N ILE A 489 -14.27 -9.77 11.13
CA ILE A 489 -14.12 -9.85 12.59
C ILE A 489 -12.66 -9.95 13.03
N SER A 490 -11.81 -10.63 12.25
CA SER A 490 -10.38 -10.73 12.53
C SER A 490 -9.69 -9.37 12.42
N HIS A 491 -10.05 -8.59 11.39
CA HIS A 491 -9.59 -7.21 11.25
C HIS A 491 -10.03 -6.35 12.43
N PHE A 492 -11.31 -6.45 12.82
CA PHE A 492 -11.84 -5.69 13.96
C PHE A 492 -11.10 -6.03 15.26
N LEU A 493 -10.89 -7.31 15.54
CA LEU A 493 -10.15 -7.77 16.72
C LEU A 493 -8.70 -7.30 16.70
N LEU A 494 -8.02 -7.39 15.55
CA LEU A 494 -6.65 -6.91 15.38
C LEU A 494 -6.54 -5.40 15.66
N MET A 495 -7.49 -4.60 15.19
CA MET A 495 -7.53 -3.16 15.45
C MET A 495 -7.81 -2.87 16.91
N TYR A 496 -8.73 -3.62 17.54
CA TYR A 496 -9.07 -3.47 18.94
C TYR A 496 -7.89 -3.80 19.87
N ASP A 497 -7.18 -4.89 19.62
CA ASP A 497 -6.01 -5.30 20.39
C ASP A 497 -4.85 -4.28 20.27
N GLY A 498 -4.73 -3.65 19.12
CA GLY A 498 -3.73 -2.62 18.85
C GLY A 498 -4.18 -1.18 19.16
N MET A 499 -5.32 -1.01 19.84
CA MET A 499 -5.93 0.31 20.14
C MET A 499 -5.11 1.11 21.14
N SER A 500 -5.11 2.42 21.00
CA SER A 500 -4.47 3.38 21.89
C SER A 500 -5.32 4.65 21.97
N ASP A 501 -4.86 5.67 22.66
CA ASP A 501 -5.55 6.97 22.77
C ASP A 501 -5.78 7.67 21.41
N ASP A 502 -5.21 7.12 20.33
CA ASP A 502 -5.39 7.60 18.96
C ASP A 502 -6.67 7.07 18.29
N TYR A 503 -7.50 6.30 19.02
CA TYR A 503 -8.74 5.70 18.52
C TYR A 503 -9.96 6.22 19.26
N VAL A 504 -11.09 6.22 18.56
CA VAL A 504 -12.41 6.47 19.11
C VAL A 504 -13.34 5.32 18.71
N ILE A 505 -14.01 4.74 19.71
CA ILE A 505 -15.06 3.74 19.48
C ILE A 505 -16.38 4.49 19.36
N TYR A 506 -17.10 4.28 18.27
CA TYR A 506 -18.42 4.86 18.13
C TYR A 506 -19.40 3.94 17.40
N THR A 507 -20.68 4.18 17.64
CA THR A 507 -21.79 3.54 16.94
C THR A 507 -22.61 4.58 16.22
N GLN A 508 -23.19 4.19 15.08
CA GLN A 508 -24.11 5.05 14.33
C GLN A 508 -25.23 4.22 13.69
N MET A 509 -26.33 4.91 13.40
CA MET A 509 -27.37 4.39 12.52
C MET A 509 -27.06 4.80 11.09
N GLY A 510 -27.00 3.85 10.16
CA GLY A 510 -26.86 4.09 8.75
C GLY A 510 -28.15 4.60 8.11
N ASP A 511 -28.07 5.07 6.88
CA ASP A 511 -29.17 5.70 6.15
C ASP A 511 -30.30 4.71 5.81
N GLU A 512 -29.98 3.42 5.65
CA GLU A 512 -30.96 2.34 5.42
C GLU A 512 -31.41 1.64 6.72
N GLY A 513 -30.96 2.15 7.88
CA GLY A 513 -31.33 1.66 9.21
C GLY A 513 -30.39 0.59 9.78
N GLU A 514 -29.24 0.34 9.15
CA GLU A 514 -28.20 -0.54 9.65
C GLU A 514 -27.60 0.03 10.93
N PHE A 515 -27.16 -0.87 11.79
CA PHE A 515 -26.44 -0.49 12.99
C PHE A 515 -24.95 -0.78 12.83
N ILE A 516 -24.17 0.27 12.84
CA ILE A 516 -22.74 0.25 12.57
C ILE A 516 -21.96 0.50 13.87
N LEU A 517 -21.03 -0.39 14.18
CA LEU A 517 -20.00 -0.22 15.21
C LEU A 517 -18.66 0.00 14.53
N LYS A 518 -17.95 1.08 14.88
CA LYS A 518 -16.66 1.42 14.30
C LYS A 518 -15.58 1.68 15.34
N LEU A 519 -14.40 1.13 15.10
CA LEU A 519 -13.14 1.51 15.71
C LEU A 519 -12.47 2.51 14.76
N PHE A 520 -12.51 3.79 15.09
CA PHE A 520 -11.98 4.83 14.22
C PHE A 520 -10.58 5.25 14.65
N CYS A 521 -9.60 5.03 13.80
CA CYS A 521 -8.24 5.52 13.98
C CYS A 521 -8.19 7.01 13.65
N VAL A 522 -8.27 7.87 14.64
CA VAL A 522 -8.25 9.33 14.45
C VAL A 522 -6.86 9.80 14.04
N ASN A 523 -5.81 9.23 14.64
CA ASN A 523 -4.43 9.59 14.37
C ASN A 523 -3.57 8.36 13.99
N PRO A 524 -3.24 8.16 12.71
CA PRO A 524 -2.47 7.00 12.25
C PRO A 524 -0.96 7.10 12.51
N ALA A 525 -0.47 8.22 13.06
CA ALA A 525 0.95 8.55 13.17
C ALA A 525 1.80 7.45 13.80
N LYS A 526 1.34 6.86 14.92
CA LYS A 526 2.10 5.81 15.63
C LYS A 526 2.25 4.54 14.78
N LYS A 527 1.17 4.13 14.10
CA LYS A 527 1.16 2.94 13.23
C LYS A 527 2.05 3.14 12.00
N LEU A 528 1.89 4.29 11.32
CA LEU A 528 2.73 4.65 10.16
C LEU A 528 4.22 4.75 10.53
N LYS A 529 4.53 5.34 11.69
CA LYS A 529 5.90 5.41 12.22
C LYS A 529 6.49 4.03 12.45
N ALA A 530 5.73 3.10 13.03
CA ALA A 530 6.17 1.73 13.26
C ALA A 530 6.46 0.98 11.95
N CYS A 531 5.63 1.18 10.91
CA CYS A 531 5.88 0.61 9.58
C CYS A 531 7.15 1.18 8.94
N MET A 532 7.34 2.50 8.98
CA MET A 532 8.55 3.14 8.43
C MET A 532 9.83 2.77 9.18
N ALA A 533 9.73 2.43 10.46
CA ALA A 533 10.87 1.95 11.25
C ALA A 533 11.42 0.57 10.78
N LYS A 534 10.68 -0.14 9.94
CA LYS A 534 11.13 -1.40 9.31
C LYS A 534 12.17 -1.19 8.19
N GLY A 535 12.39 0.06 7.76
CA GLY A 535 13.43 0.46 6.81
C GLY A 535 14.49 1.34 7.46
N ILE A 536 15.48 1.76 6.67
CA ILE A 536 16.56 2.61 7.14
C ILE A 536 16.26 4.10 7.02
N SER A 537 15.46 4.49 6.05
CA SER A 537 15.12 5.89 5.74
C SER A 537 13.82 5.95 4.95
N SER A 538 13.07 7.04 5.11
CA SER A 538 11.82 7.28 4.38
C SER A 538 11.82 8.68 3.79
N ILE A 539 11.58 8.79 2.50
CA ILE A 539 11.44 10.04 1.77
C ILE A 539 9.96 10.18 1.41
N LEU A 540 9.26 11.07 2.11
CA LEU A 540 7.84 11.34 1.95
C LEU A 540 7.67 12.61 1.14
N PHE A 541 7.10 12.53 -0.04
CA PHE A 541 7.05 13.68 -0.95
C PHE A 541 5.70 13.83 -1.65
N SER A 542 5.33 15.10 -1.87
CA SER A 542 4.14 15.47 -2.62
C SER A 542 4.23 16.92 -3.09
N ALA A 543 3.39 17.29 -4.05
CA ALA A 543 3.22 18.69 -4.46
C ALA A 543 2.38 19.50 -3.47
N THR A 544 1.59 18.85 -2.62
CA THR A 544 0.57 19.49 -1.77
C THR A 544 0.75 19.17 -0.29
N LEU A 545 2.00 19.09 0.18
CA LEU A 545 2.32 18.85 1.59
C LEU A 545 2.21 20.16 2.41
N ILE A 546 1.11 20.87 2.30
CA ILE A 546 0.90 22.16 2.93
C ILE A 546 -0.25 22.08 3.94
N PRO A 547 -0.06 22.48 5.21
CA PRO A 547 1.24 22.81 5.82
C PRO A 547 2.04 21.55 6.18
N VAL A 548 3.35 21.57 5.96
CA VAL A 548 4.23 20.42 6.18
C VAL A 548 4.16 19.90 7.61
N GLN A 549 3.98 20.77 8.61
CA GLN A 549 3.91 20.39 10.03
C GLN A 549 2.70 19.50 10.33
N TYR A 550 1.55 19.74 9.69
CA TYR A 550 0.37 18.88 9.79
C TYR A 550 0.68 17.47 9.29
N TYR A 551 1.25 17.38 8.10
CA TYR A 551 1.60 16.07 7.53
C TYR A 551 2.70 15.39 8.34
N LYS A 552 3.75 16.11 8.75
CA LYS A 552 4.83 15.56 9.59
C LYS A 552 4.28 14.94 10.88
N LYS A 553 3.34 15.63 11.55
CA LYS A 553 2.69 15.14 12.77
C LYS A 553 1.89 13.87 12.50
N LEU A 554 1.02 13.85 11.49
CA LEU A 554 0.12 12.72 11.22
C LEU A 554 0.80 11.53 10.52
N LEU A 555 1.95 11.74 9.89
CA LEU A 555 2.75 10.69 9.27
C LEU A 555 3.86 10.16 10.19
N GLY A 556 3.83 10.49 11.47
CA GLY A 556 4.75 9.95 12.46
C GLY A 556 6.19 10.48 12.35
N GLY A 557 6.35 11.71 11.85
CA GLY A 557 7.62 12.44 11.90
C GLY A 557 7.98 12.86 13.32
N VAL A 558 9.28 13.07 13.55
CA VAL A 558 9.84 13.58 14.80
C VAL A 558 10.58 14.90 14.53
N GLU A 559 10.95 15.63 15.60
CA GLU A 559 11.55 16.97 15.47
C GLU A 559 12.82 16.94 14.61
N GLU A 560 13.64 15.91 14.76
CA GLU A 560 14.90 15.75 14.07
C GLU A 560 14.78 15.33 12.60
N ASP A 561 13.59 14.97 12.12
CA ASP A 561 13.35 14.63 10.72
C ASP A 561 13.36 15.90 9.86
N TYR A 562 13.89 15.76 8.64
CA TYR A 562 14.11 16.87 7.74
C TYR A 562 12.84 17.33 7.03
N GLU A 563 12.76 18.62 6.77
CA GLU A 563 11.72 19.27 5.98
C GLU A 563 12.41 20.06 4.87
N VAL A 564 11.98 19.83 3.63
CA VAL A 564 12.52 20.52 2.47
C VAL A 564 11.37 20.99 1.59
N TYR A 565 11.45 22.25 1.19
CA TYR A 565 10.62 22.83 0.15
C TYR A 565 11.47 22.97 -1.12
N ALA A 566 11.01 22.42 -2.23
CA ALA A 566 11.63 22.64 -3.53
C ALA A 566 10.95 23.81 -4.23
N ASP A 567 11.73 24.83 -4.61
CA ASP A 567 11.19 25.95 -5.38
C ASP A 567 10.62 25.47 -6.73
N SER A 568 9.54 26.07 -7.17
CA SER A 568 9.00 25.86 -8.50
C SER A 568 10.02 26.25 -9.57
N THR A 569 10.13 25.43 -10.60
CA THR A 569 10.99 25.72 -11.77
C THR A 569 10.29 26.63 -12.79
N PHE A 570 8.97 26.80 -12.64
CA PHE A 570 8.16 27.53 -13.60
C PHE A 570 8.12 29.03 -13.28
N ASP A 571 8.03 29.85 -14.35
CA ASP A 571 7.82 31.30 -14.21
C ASP A 571 6.41 31.54 -13.66
N ALA A 572 6.32 32.08 -12.44
CA ALA A 572 5.05 32.38 -11.78
C ALA A 572 4.17 33.36 -12.60
N ARG A 573 4.77 34.20 -13.43
CA ARG A 573 4.06 35.19 -14.29
C ARG A 573 3.23 34.50 -15.40
N LYS A 574 3.57 33.27 -15.79
CA LYS A 574 2.80 32.47 -16.77
C LYS A 574 1.47 31.97 -16.23
N ARG A 575 1.22 32.18 -14.95
CA ARG A 575 -0.05 31.85 -14.30
C ARG A 575 -0.73 33.09 -13.77
N ALA A 576 -1.92 33.40 -14.25
CA ALA A 576 -2.79 34.40 -13.62
C ALA A 576 -3.54 33.74 -12.45
N LEU A 577 -3.21 34.09 -11.20
CA LEU A 577 -3.97 33.68 -10.02
C LEU A 577 -4.96 34.78 -9.64
N LEU A 578 -6.26 34.48 -9.75
CA LEU A 578 -7.36 35.42 -9.52
C LEU A 578 -8.18 34.97 -8.33
N ILE A 579 -8.54 35.89 -7.42
CA ILE A 579 -9.40 35.59 -6.26
C ILE A 579 -10.63 36.46 -6.30
N GLY A 580 -11.82 35.85 -6.43
CA GLY A 580 -13.10 36.54 -6.37
C GLY A 580 -13.43 37.02 -4.95
N SER A 581 -13.64 38.30 -4.77
CA SER A 581 -13.90 38.92 -3.45
C SER A 581 -15.37 39.15 -3.12
N ASP A 582 -16.26 39.01 -4.08
CA ASP A 582 -17.71 39.24 -3.98
C ASP A 582 -18.55 37.97 -4.21
N VAL A 583 -17.90 36.81 -4.19
CA VAL A 583 -18.49 35.49 -4.46
C VAL A 583 -18.15 34.52 -3.35
N THR A 584 -19.05 33.57 -3.04
CA THR A 584 -18.81 32.56 -2.01
C THR A 584 -19.63 31.28 -2.21
N SER A 585 -19.11 30.14 -1.76
CA SER A 585 -19.83 28.87 -1.72
C SER A 585 -20.45 28.55 -0.35
N LYS A 586 -20.47 29.51 0.59
CA LYS A 586 -21.05 29.31 1.93
C LYS A 586 -22.51 28.87 1.85
N TYR A 587 -22.88 27.86 2.60
CA TYR A 587 -24.25 27.30 2.62
C TYR A 587 -25.32 28.36 2.86
N THR A 588 -25.07 29.31 3.77
CA THR A 588 -25.99 30.38 4.13
C THR A 588 -26.22 31.42 3.03
N ARG A 589 -25.39 31.42 1.98
CA ARG A 589 -25.49 32.35 0.84
C ARG A 589 -25.84 31.63 -0.48
N ARG A 590 -26.14 30.34 -0.44
CA ARG A 590 -26.52 29.55 -1.62
C ARG A 590 -27.95 29.90 -2.05
N ASN A 591 -28.04 30.78 -3.04
CA ASN A 591 -29.28 31.19 -3.68
C ASN A 591 -29.05 31.40 -5.18
N GLU A 592 -30.13 31.69 -5.94
CA GLU A 592 -30.05 31.89 -7.39
C GLU A 592 -29.11 33.03 -7.80
N ASP A 593 -29.09 34.14 -7.03
CA ASP A 593 -28.23 35.27 -7.33
C ASP A 593 -26.74 34.93 -7.20
N GLU A 594 -26.39 34.11 -6.19
CA GLU A 594 -25.01 33.64 -5.99
C GLU A 594 -24.61 32.64 -7.08
N TYR A 595 -25.51 31.73 -7.45
CA TYR A 595 -25.26 30.77 -8.54
C TYR A 595 -25.13 31.50 -9.88
N PHE A 596 -25.95 32.49 -10.15
CA PHE A 596 -25.82 33.35 -11.33
C PHE A 596 -24.48 34.08 -11.34
N ARG A 597 -24.06 34.67 -10.20
CA ARG A 597 -22.76 35.35 -10.09
C ARG A 597 -21.59 34.43 -10.41
N ILE A 598 -21.63 33.18 -9.91
CA ILE A 598 -20.60 32.19 -10.22
C ILE A 598 -20.62 31.86 -11.73
N ALA A 599 -21.78 31.63 -12.31
CA ALA A 599 -21.91 31.39 -13.76
C ALA A 599 -21.41 32.57 -14.59
N SER A 600 -21.68 33.81 -14.16
CA SER A 600 -21.16 35.04 -14.80
C SER A 600 -19.63 35.14 -14.71
N TYR A 601 -19.03 34.80 -13.55
CA TYR A 601 -17.57 34.72 -13.44
C TYR A 601 -16.98 33.71 -14.44
N ILE A 602 -17.56 32.53 -14.56
CA ILE A 602 -17.13 31.49 -15.50
C ILE A 602 -17.17 32.05 -16.93
N ASN A 603 -18.30 32.66 -17.33
CA ASN A 603 -18.47 33.22 -18.64
C ASN A 603 -17.46 34.34 -18.93
N ASN A 604 -17.35 35.35 -18.03
CA ASN A 604 -16.43 36.47 -18.18
C ASN A 604 -14.95 36.04 -18.28
N ILE A 605 -14.55 34.87 -17.74
CA ILE A 605 -13.21 34.34 -17.87
C ILE A 605 -13.04 33.64 -19.22
N VAL A 606 -14.01 32.78 -19.59
CA VAL A 606 -13.94 31.96 -20.80
C VAL A 606 -14.05 32.78 -22.09
N GLU A 607 -14.86 33.83 -22.11
CA GLU A 607 -15.01 34.70 -23.25
C GLU A 607 -13.72 35.45 -23.68
N GLN A 608 -12.74 35.57 -22.80
CA GLN A 608 -11.52 36.30 -23.11
C GLN A 608 -10.51 35.51 -23.95
N ARG A 609 -10.63 34.17 -23.98
CA ARG A 609 -9.82 33.30 -24.82
C ARG A 609 -10.50 31.95 -25.05
N HIS A 610 -10.66 31.53 -26.29
CA HIS A 610 -11.10 30.17 -26.61
C HIS A 610 -10.05 29.15 -26.19
N GLY A 611 -10.51 28.01 -25.66
CA GLY A 611 -9.67 26.91 -25.23
C GLY A 611 -10.35 26.02 -24.20
N ASN A 612 -9.57 25.15 -23.57
CA ASN A 612 -10.07 24.16 -22.66
C ASN A 612 -10.00 24.64 -21.20
N TYR A 613 -11.11 24.55 -20.50
CA TYR A 613 -11.25 24.94 -19.09
C TYR A 613 -11.83 23.83 -18.25
N MET A 614 -11.36 23.66 -17.02
CA MET A 614 -11.99 22.81 -16.01
C MET A 614 -12.54 23.66 -14.87
N ILE A 615 -13.79 23.41 -14.49
CA ILE A 615 -14.48 24.11 -13.41
C ILE A 615 -14.76 23.10 -12.29
N PHE A 616 -14.20 23.34 -11.10
CA PHE A 616 -14.34 22.45 -9.96
C PHE A 616 -15.28 22.98 -8.90
N PHE A 617 -16.26 22.17 -8.51
CA PHE A 617 -17.30 22.51 -7.56
C PHE A 617 -17.20 21.71 -6.27
N PRO A 618 -17.73 22.20 -5.13
CA PRO A 618 -17.68 21.48 -3.85
C PRO A 618 -18.66 20.31 -3.76
N SER A 619 -19.66 20.23 -4.65
CA SER A 619 -20.65 19.13 -4.69
C SER A 619 -21.34 19.05 -6.05
N TYR A 620 -21.87 17.87 -6.38
CA TYR A 620 -22.67 17.63 -7.60
C TYR A 620 -23.89 18.56 -7.67
N SER A 621 -24.66 18.66 -6.59
CA SER A 621 -25.86 19.52 -6.55
C SER A 621 -25.57 21.01 -6.85
N MET A 622 -24.41 21.53 -6.42
CA MET A 622 -24.03 22.91 -6.75
C MET A 622 -23.56 23.02 -8.19
N MET A 623 -22.81 22.04 -8.66
CA MET A 623 -22.35 21.94 -10.03
C MET A 623 -23.51 21.94 -11.02
N GLU A 624 -24.48 21.07 -10.82
CA GLU A 624 -25.68 20.94 -11.68
C GLU A 624 -26.46 22.23 -11.78
N LYS A 625 -26.75 22.87 -10.63
CA LYS A 625 -27.48 24.15 -10.62
C LYS A 625 -26.77 25.26 -11.36
N ILE A 626 -25.46 25.36 -11.20
CA ILE A 626 -24.68 26.39 -11.89
C ILE A 626 -24.54 26.05 -13.37
N TYR A 627 -24.39 24.77 -13.72
CA TYR A 627 -24.39 24.29 -15.09
C TYR A 627 -25.70 24.64 -15.81
N GLU A 628 -26.86 24.39 -15.20
CA GLU A 628 -28.18 24.73 -15.75
C GLU A 628 -28.31 26.24 -16.02
N ILE A 629 -27.85 27.07 -15.07
CA ILE A 629 -27.88 28.54 -15.23
C ILE A 629 -26.94 28.95 -16.37
N TYR A 630 -25.72 28.38 -16.41
CA TYR A 630 -24.75 28.67 -17.44
C TYR A 630 -25.26 28.33 -18.83
N GLN A 631 -25.78 27.13 -19.02
CA GLN A 631 -26.35 26.68 -20.29
C GLN A 631 -27.50 27.56 -20.76
N ARG A 632 -28.41 27.89 -19.84
CA ARG A 632 -29.62 28.68 -20.18
C ARG A 632 -29.32 30.13 -20.53
N ILE A 633 -28.34 30.76 -19.87
CA ILE A 633 -28.13 32.23 -19.94
C ILE A 633 -26.91 32.56 -20.78
N PHE A 634 -25.81 31.87 -20.62
CA PHE A 634 -24.52 32.21 -21.22
C PHE A 634 -24.15 31.35 -22.42
N ASN A 635 -24.72 30.16 -22.53
CA ASN A 635 -24.39 29.21 -23.61
C ASN A 635 -25.61 28.89 -24.48
N SER A 636 -26.61 29.75 -24.52
CA SER A 636 -27.85 29.52 -25.28
C SER A 636 -27.61 29.38 -26.81
N GLU A 637 -26.52 29.96 -27.33
CA GLU A 637 -26.09 29.85 -28.72
C GLU A 637 -25.04 28.77 -28.97
N GLU A 638 -24.81 27.90 -27.98
CA GLU A 638 -23.83 26.80 -28.05
C GLU A 638 -22.40 27.26 -28.41
N GLN A 639 -21.97 28.39 -27.88
CA GLN A 639 -20.64 28.96 -28.08
C GLN A 639 -19.53 28.15 -27.43
N ALA A 640 -19.85 27.33 -26.43
CA ALA A 640 -18.94 26.40 -25.76
C ALA A 640 -19.49 24.99 -25.73
N GLU A 641 -18.63 24.00 -25.90
CA GLU A 641 -18.92 22.59 -25.60
C GLU A 641 -18.77 22.35 -24.10
N CYS A 642 -19.81 21.82 -23.45
CA CYS A 642 -19.84 21.63 -22.01
C CYS A 642 -19.97 20.14 -21.66
N LEU A 643 -19.01 19.63 -20.93
CA LEU A 643 -19.01 18.25 -20.39
C LEU A 643 -19.31 18.29 -18.89
N LEU A 644 -20.19 17.40 -18.44
CA LEU A 644 -20.61 17.31 -17.05
C LEU A 644 -20.14 15.98 -16.45
N GLN A 645 -19.41 16.04 -15.34
CA GLN A 645 -19.04 14.85 -14.59
C GLN A 645 -20.27 14.21 -13.96
N LYS A 646 -20.46 12.87 -14.17
CA LYS A 646 -21.51 12.10 -13.53
C LYS A 646 -21.03 11.54 -12.17
N ASP A 647 -21.97 11.22 -11.28
CA ASP A 647 -21.67 10.60 -9.97
C ASP A 647 -20.91 9.28 -10.12
N PHE A 648 -21.34 8.44 -11.06
CA PHE A 648 -20.66 7.18 -11.43
C PHE A 648 -20.27 7.24 -12.89
N MET A 649 -18.97 7.00 -13.15
CA MET A 649 -18.43 6.89 -14.49
C MET A 649 -17.56 5.64 -14.59
N SER A 650 -17.76 4.82 -15.62
CA SER A 650 -16.89 3.70 -15.95
C SER A 650 -15.48 4.19 -16.35
N GLU A 651 -14.51 3.28 -16.44
CA GLU A 651 -13.18 3.64 -16.95
C GLU A 651 -13.25 4.18 -18.38
N GLU A 652 -14.11 3.58 -19.22
CA GLU A 652 -14.35 4.00 -20.61
C GLU A 652 -14.93 5.42 -20.68
N GLU A 653 -15.99 5.72 -19.89
CA GLU A 653 -16.58 7.07 -19.84
C GLU A 653 -15.60 8.13 -19.35
N ARG A 654 -14.66 7.76 -18.45
CA ARG A 654 -13.60 8.67 -17.98
C ARG A 654 -12.58 8.96 -19.08
N GLU A 655 -12.18 7.93 -19.81
CA GLU A 655 -11.26 8.08 -20.94
C GLU A 655 -11.89 8.91 -22.05
N GLU A 656 -13.17 8.68 -22.38
CA GLU A 656 -13.91 9.47 -23.35
C GLU A 656 -13.96 10.95 -22.94
N PHE A 657 -14.32 11.25 -21.67
CA PHE A 657 -14.30 12.62 -21.14
C PHE A 657 -12.95 13.28 -21.31
N LEU A 658 -11.85 12.55 -21.06
CA LEU A 658 -10.49 13.08 -21.19
C LEU A 658 -10.02 13.22 -22.64
N GLN A 659 -10.49 12.35 -23.53
CA GLN A 659 -10.19 12.43 -24.95
C GLN A 659 -10.69 13.72 -25.57
N HIS A 660 -11.81 14.29 -25.15
CA HIS A 660 -12.26 15.61 -25.58
C HIS A 660 -11.22 16.70 -25.29
N PHE A 661 -10.50 16.62 -24.17
CA PHE A 661 -9.43 17.57 -23.84
C PHE A 661 -8.12 17.33 -24.59
N THR A 662 -7.86 16.12 -25.07
CA THR A 662 -6.61 15.75 -25.76
C THR A 662 -6.78 15.57 -27.26
N GLY A 663 -8.00 15.37 -27.74
CA GLY A 663 -8.32 14.96 -29.11
C GLY A 663 -7.99 15.99 -30.21
N ASN A 664 -7.87 17.26 -29.87
CA ASN A 664 -7.49 18.31 -30.84
C ASN A 664 -5.99 18.30 -31.20
N GLN A 665 -5.16 17.52 -30.50
CA GLN A 665 -3.71 17.40 -30.78
C GLN A 665 -3.36 16.26 -31.75
N SER A 666 -4.27 15.35 -32.08
CA SER A 666 -3.99 14.15 -32.90
C SER A 666 -4.33 14.29 -34.40
N LEU A 667 -4.85 15.41 -34.84
CA LEU A 667 -4.96 15.66 -36.29
C LEU A 667 -3.56 15.89 -36.88
N ASN A 668 -3.08 14.91 -37.64
CA ASN A 668 -1.82 14.98 -38.35
C ASN A 668 -1.75 16.28 -39.17
N ILE A 669 -0.59 16.94 -39.18
CA ILE A 669 -0.32 18.15 -39.97
C ILE A 669 -0.76 17.97 -41.46
N GLN A 670 -0.82 16.74 -41.98
CA GLN A 670 -1.32 16.43 -43.30
C GLN A 670 -2.85 16.51 -43.47
N GLU A 671 -3.62 16.34 -42.40
CA GLU A 671 -5.08 16.50 -42.38
C GLU A 671 -5.52 17.95 -42.20
N GLN A 672 -4.74 18.77 -41.48
CA GLN A 672 -4.99 20.21 -41.36
C GLN A 672 -4.82 20.99 -42.66
N ILE A 673 -4.05 20.47 -43.62
CA ILE A 673 -3.86 21.10 -44.97
C ILE A 673 -5.02 20.80 -45.92
N ALA A 674 -5.90 19.87 -45.60
CA ALA A 674 -6.92 19.36 -46.55
C ALA A 674 -8.33 19.96 -46.38
N LEU A 675 -8.60 20.80 -45.36
CA LEU A 675 -9.94 21.34 -45.07
C LEU A 675 -9.91 22.88 -45.01
N PRO A 676 -10.39 23.59 -45.99
CA PRO A 676 -10.68 25.03 -45.88
C PRO A 676 -12.09 25.19 -45.29
N ILE A 677 -12.29 24.89 -44.02
CA ILE A 677 -13.48 25.24 -43.27
C ILE A 677 -12.97 26.05 -42.08
N GLU A 678 -13.40 27.27 -41.97
CA GLU A 678 -13.33 28.02 -40.72
C GLU A 678 -14.14 27.24 -39.68
N ILE A 679 -13.48 26.37 -38.94
CA ILE A 679 -14.04 25.73 -37.75
C ILE A 679 -14.01 26.85 -36.71
N GLU A 680 -15.16 27.39 -36.35
CA GLU A 680 -15.28 28.23 -35.16
C GLU A 680 -14.73 27.41 -33.99
N GLU A 681 -13.59 27.84 -33.43
CA GLU A 681 -12.98 27.18 -32.27
C GLU A 681 -13.85 27.45 -31.05
N LYS A 682 -14.71 26.46 -30.73
CA LYS A 682 -15.52 26.51 -29.50
C LYS A 682 -14.63 26.22 -28.29
N SER A 683 -14.88 26.89 -27.17
CA SER A 683 -14.26 26.55 -25.90
C SER A 683 -14.82 25.23 -25.37
N LEU A 684 -13.98 24.39 -24.72
CA LEU A 684 -14.38 23.17 -24.05
C LEU A 684 -14.39 23.40 -22.53
N LEU A 685 -15.53 23.18 -21.90
CA LEU A 685 -15.75 23.38 -20.47
C LEU A 685 -16.07 22.06 -19.76
N GLY A 686 -15.16 21.58 -18.90
CA GLY A 686 -15.42 20.42 -18.04
C GLY A 686 -15.93 20.85 -16.68
N PHE A 687 -17.18 20.56 -16.38
CA PHE A 687 -17.79 20.77 -15.05
C PHE A 687 -17.53 19.53 -14.18
N CYS A 688 -16.73 19.69 -13.13
CA CYS A 688 -16.22 18.60 -12.30
C CYS A 688 -16.41 18.87 -10.81
N VAL A 689 -16.32 17.83 -9.98
CA VAL A 689 -16.38 17.96 -8.52
C VAL A 689 -14.97 17.87 -7.91
N MET A 690 -14.65 18.74 -6.95
CA MET A 690 -13.38 18.73 -6.21
C MET A 690 -13.18 17.43 -5.43
N GLY A 691 -11.99 16.84 -5.54
CA GLY A 691 -11.68 15.55 -4.93
C GLY A 691 -12.29 14.35 -5.67
N GLY A 692 -12.98 14.59 -6.81
CA GLY A 692 -13.43 13.54 -7.72
C GLY A 692 -12.32 13.06 -8.66
N ILE A 693 -12.71 12.15 -9.56
CA ILE A 693 -11.80 11.44 -10.47
C ILE A 693 -10.99 12.33 -11.40
N PHE A 694 -11.47 13.54 -11.70
CA PHE A 694 -10.81 14.52 -12.57
C PHE A 694 -9.94 15.54 -11.82
N SER A 695 -10.06 15.63 -10.51
CA SER A 695 -9.19 16.50 -9.69
C SER A 695 -7.81 15.88 -9.44
N GLU A 696 -7.63 14.56 -9.67
CA GLU A 696 -6.40 13.83 -9.43
C GLU A 696 -6.05 12.87 -10.58
N GLY A 697 -4.75 12.70 -10.87
CA GLY A 697 -4.26 11.63 -11.75
C GLY A 697 -4.38 11.87 -13.27
N ILE A 698 -4.75 13.08 -13.72
CA ILE A 698 -4.83 13.42 -15.14
C ILE A 698 -3.57 14.16 -15.56
N ASP A 699 -3.03 13.86 -16.74
CA ASP A 699 -1.86 14.52 -17.32
C ASP A 699 -2.24 15.27 -18.61
N LEU A 700 -2.85 16.45 -18.47
CA LEU A 700 -3.12 17.36 -19.58
C LEU A 700 -1.94 18.32 -19.70
N LYS A 701 -1.36 18.42 -20.90
CA LYS A 701 -0.17 19.24 -21.17
C LYS A 701 -0.47 20.27 -22.26
N GLN A 702 0.27 21.38 -22.22
CA GLN A 702 0.18 22.47 -23.20
C GLN A 702 -1.27 23.00 -23.31
N ASP A 703 -1.76 23.27 -24.51
CA ASP A 703 -3.09 23.83 -24.78
C ASP A 703 -4.27 22.90 -24.44
N SER A 704 -3.99 21.68 -23.96
CA SER A 704 -5.03 20.76 -23.49
C SER A 704 -5.80 21.31 -22.28
N LEU A 705 -5.25 22.28 -21.53
CA LEU A 705 -5.94 22.94 -20.43
C LEU A 705 -5.31 24.32 -20.16
N ILE A 706 -6.03 25.38 -20.51
CA ILE A 706 -5.55 26.75 -20.34
C ILE A 706 -6.13 27.48 -19.13
N GLY A 707 -7.14 26.89 -18.47
CA GLY A 707 -7.73 27.50 -17.29
C GLY A 707 -8.39 26.52 -16.34
N VAL A 708 -8.25 26.81 -15.04
CA VAL A 708 -8.96 26.10 -13.96
C VAL A 708 -9.70 27.13 -13.10
N ILE A 709 -10.98 26.88 -12.90
CA ILE A 709 -11.87 27.71 -12.08
C ILE A 709 -12.33 26.87 -10.90
N ILE A 710 -12.06 27.32 -9.67
CA ILE A 710 -12.36 26.57 -8.44
C ILE A 710 -13.40 27.32 -7.64
N VAL A 711 -14.57 26.73 -7.49
CA VAL A 711 -15.69 27.29 -6.75
C VAL A 711 -15.67 26.77 -5.31
N GLY A 712 -15.39 27.67 -4.38
CA GLY A 712 -15.36 27.34 -2.95
C GLY A 712 -14.04 26.76 -2.46
N THR A 713 -13.97 26.55 -1.16
CA THR A 713 -12.73 26.19 -0.43
C THR A 713 -12.52 24.68 -0.24
N GLY A 714 -13.29 23.84 -0.94
CA GLY A 714 -13.08 22.38 -0.95
C GLY A 714 -13.38 21.65 0.37
N LEU A 715 -14.01 22.34 1.36
CA LEU A 715 -14.28 21.73 2.67
C LEU A 715 -15.05 20.40 2.52
N PRO A 716 -14.62 19.32 3.18
CA PRO A 716 -15.35 18.07 3.24
C PRO A 716 -16.77 18.24 3.82
N LEU A 717 -17.65 17.29 3.49
CA LEU A 717 -18.98 17.24 4.10
C LEU A 717 -18.87 16.98 5.61
N VAL A 718 -19.80 17.57 6.36
CA VAL A 718 -19.93 17.32 7.80
C VAL A 718 -20.44 15.89 7.99
N CYS A 719 -19.69 15.08 8.69
CA CYS A 719 -20.05 13.71 9.04
C CYS A 719 -19.53 13.38 10.45
N PRO A 720 -20.01 12.29 11.07
CA PRO A 720 -19.61 11.93 12.43
C PRO A 720 -18.10 11.84 12.61
N GLU A 721 -17.39 11.25 11.67
CA GLU A 721 -15.94 11.09 11.75
C GLU A 721 -15.19 12.43 11.69
N ARG A 722 -15.65 13.37 10.87
CA ARG A 722 -15.07 14.70 10.80
C ARG A 722 -15.27 15.49 12.11
N GLU A 723 -16.43 15.35 12.75
CA GLU A 723 -16.67 15.96 14.05
C GLU A 723 -15.85 15.27 15.16
N ILE A 724 -15.73 13.94 15.17
CA ILE A 724 -14.85 13.21 16.08
C ILE A 724 -13.40 13.69 15.91
N LEU A 725 -12.92 13.77 14.67
CA LEU A 725 -11.58 14.22 14.33
C LEU A 725 -11.34 15.66 14.79
N LYS A 726 -12.30 16.55 14.55
CA LYS A 726 -12.25 17.93 14.98
C LYS A 726 -12.14 18.02 16.51
N ASN A 727 -13.01 17.34 17.24
CA ASN A 727 -13.02 17.37 18.70
C ASN A 727 -11.73 16.82 19.30
N TYR A 728 -11.23 15.70 18.74
CA TYR A 728 -9.97 15.09 19.18
C TYR A 728 -8.78 16.06 19.06
N PHE A 729 -8.63 16.78 17.94
CA PHE A 729 -7.54 17.73 17.76
C PHE A 729 -7.80 19.09 18.44
N ASP A 730 -9.04 19.47 18.70
CA ASP A 730 -9.36 20.64 19.52
C ASP A 730 -8.92 20.44 20.97
N GLU A 731 -9.07 19.22 21.52
CA GLU A 731 -8.59 18.87 22.86
C GLU A 731 -7.06 18.82 22.97
N GLN A 732 -6.36 18.44 21.89
CA GLN A 732 -4.91 18.32 21.92
C GLN A 732 -4.17 19.64 21.72
N ASP A 733 -4.55 20.44 20.72
CA ASP A 733 -3.80 21.63 20.30
C ASP A 733 -4.67 22.80 19.79
N GLY A 734 -5.99 22.68 19.89
CA GLY A 734 -6.93 23.73 19.50
C GLY A 734 -7.07 23.95 17.99
N ASN A 735 -6.62 23.00 17.16
CA ASN A 735 -6.59 23.10 15.71
C ASN A 735 -7.57 22.14 14.99
N GLY A 736 -8.59 21.63 15.70
CA GLY A 736 -9.46 20.60 15.18
C GLY A 736 -10.17 20.95 13.87
N PHE A 737 -10.67 22.19 13.71
CA PHE A 737 -11.29 22.63 12.46
C PHE A 737 -10.30 22.59 11.28
N ASP A 738 -9.06 22.96 11.52
CA ASP A 738 -8.02 22.97 10.49
C ASP A 738 -7.70 21.54 10.03
N TYR A 739 -7.56 20.61 10.97
CA TYR A 739 -7.25 19.22 10.71
C TYR A 739 -8.41 18.47 10.03
N ALA A 740 -9.65 18.71 10.49
CA ALA A 740 -10.81 17.99 9.97
C ALA A 740 -11.32 18.55 8.62
N TYR A 741 -11.18 19.85 8.40
CA TYR A 741 -11.86 20.53 7.30
C TYR A 741 -10.93 21.38 6.42
N ARG A 742 -10.16 22.34 7.00
CA ARG A 742 -9.45 23.34 6.20
C ARG A 742 -8.28 22.75 5.44
N TYR A 743 -7.42 21.97 6.07
CA TYR A 743 -6.26 21.39 5.40
C TYR A 743 -6.66 20.36 4.33
N PRO A 744 -7.58 19.40 4.59
CA PRO A 744 -8.08 18.54 3.54
C PRO A 744 -8.77 19.28 2.40
N GLY A 745 -9.54 20.35 2.71
CA GLY A 745 -10.18 21.19 1.71
C GLY A 745 -9.17 21.90 0.83
N MET A 746 -8.18 22.56 1.44
CA MET A 746 -7.14 23.28 0.71
C MET A 746 -6.27 22.34 -0.14
N ASN A 747 -6.01 21.14 0.33
CA ASN A 747 -5.30 20.14 -0.48
C ASN A 747 -6.03 19.83 -1.80
N LYS A 748 -7.35 19.68 -1.78
CA LYS A 748 -8.16 19.49 -3.01
C LYS A 748 -8.06 20.70 -3.95
N VAL A 749 -8.09 21.90 -3.39
CA VAL A 749 -7.92 23.17 -4.16
C VAL A 749 -6.54 23.20 -4.84
N LEU A 750 -5.48 22.90 -4.09
CA LEU A 750 -4.11 22.90 -4.63
C LEU A 750 -3.91 21.82 -5.72
N GLN A 751 -4.52 20.67 -5.56
CA GLN A 751 -4.48 19.61 -6.56
C GLN A 751 -5.18 20.01 -7.86
N ALA A 752 -6.37 20.62 -7.77
CA ALA A 752 -7.10 21.12 -8.93
C ALA A 752 -6.33 22.24 -9.62
N ALA A 753 -5.83 23.22 -8.88
CA ALA A 753 -5.04 24.33 -9.42
C ALA A 753 -3.73 23.90 -10.08
N GLY A 754 -3.10 22.83 -9.57
CA GLY A 754 -1.85 22.29 -10.13
C GLY A 754 -1.99 21.60 -11.48
N ARG A 755 -3.17 21.65 -12.11
CA ARG A 755 -3.42 21.09 -13.46
C ARG A 755 -3.00 22.01 -14.60
N VAL A 756 -2.99 23.33 -14.39
CA VAL A 756 -2.80 24.32 -15.44
C VAL A 756 -1.33 24.44 -15.88
N ILE A 757 -0.39 24.47 -14.95
CA ILE A 757 1.03 24.63 -15.24
C ILE A 757 1.79 23.35 -14.93
N ARG A 758 2.31 22.67 -15.95
CA ARG A 758 3.05 21.41 -15.86
C ARG A 758 4.38 21.41 -16.58
N THR A 759 4.52 22.28 -17.58
CA THR A 759 5.74 22.47 -18.37
C THR A 759 6.18 23.94 -18.33
N ASP A 760 7.40 24.20 -18.77
CA ASP A 760 7.93 25.58 -18.84
C ASP A 760 7.23 26.40 -19.95
N GLU A 761 6.47 25.76 -20.82
CA GLU A 761 5.75 26.40 -21.94
C GLU A 761 4.32 26.74 -21.59
N ASP A 762 3.74 26.09 -20.56
CA ASP A 762 2.35 26.28 -20.19
C ASP A 762 2.07 27.70 -19.68
N ILE A 763 0.97 28.27 -20.16
CA ILE A 763 0.43 29.57 -19.75
C ILE A 763 -1.04 29.36 -19.42
N GLY A 764 -1.51 29.91 -18.29
CA GLY A 764 -2.91 29.69 -17.97
C GLY A 764 -3.42 30.44 -16.74
N ILE A 765 -4.71 30.24 -16.46
CA ILE A 765 -5.47 30.94 -15.44
C ILE A 765 -5.88 29.98 -14.34
N VAL A 766 -5.71 30.39 -13.10
CA VAL A 766 -6.31 29.77 -11.92
C VAL A 766 -7.22 30.84 -11.24
N ALA A 767 -8.52 30.58 -11.23
CA ALA A 767 -9.50 31.45 -10.57
C ALA A 767 -10.08 30.77 -9.35
N LEU A 768 -9.93 31.39 -8.18
CA LEU A 768 -10.46 30.94 -6.90
C LEU A 768 -11.72 31.75 -6.57
N LEU A 769 -12.88 31.15 -6.74
CA LEU A 769 -14.17 31.84 -6.58
C LEU A 769 -14.74 31.59 -5.17
N ASP A 770 -14.10 32.22 -4.17
CA ASP A 770 -14.64 32.34 -2.81
C ASP A 770 -13.88 33.41 -2.01
N GLU A 771 -14.61 34.34 -1.39
CA GLU A 771 -14.07 35.41 -0.55
C GLU A 771 -13.22 34.91 0.63
N ARG A 772 -13.43 33.67 1.10
CA ARG A 772 -12.67 33.05 2.20
C ARG A 772 -11.20 32.89 1.90
N PHE A 773 -10.81 32.76 0.63
CA PHE A 773 -9.40 32.65 0.26
C PHE A 773 -8.58 33.91 0.63
N LEU A 774 -9.24 35.05 0.85
CA LEU A 774 -8.61 36.30 1.30
C LEU A 774 -8.36 36.32 2.82
N GLN A 775 -8.91 35.39 3.58
CA GLN A 775 -8.66 35.29 5.01
C GLN A 775 -7.26 34.76 5.29
N ASN A 776 -6.60 35.34 6.31
CA ASN A 776 -5.23 34.91 6.72
C ASN A 776 -5.10 33.40 7.00
N SER A 777 -6.19 32.76 7.47
CA SER A 777 -6.24 31.33 7.71
C SER A 777 -6.12 30.47 6.43
N TYR A 778 -6.46 31.03 5.26
CA TYR A 778 -6.31 30.38 3.96
C TYR A 778 -5.06 30.84 3.22
N THR A 779 -4.74 32.13 3.25
CA THR A 779 -3.55 32.67 2.56
C THR A 779 -2.24 32.07 3.10
N LYS A 780 -2.20 31.65 4.38
CA LYS A 780 -1.07 30.90 4.96
C LYS A 780 -0.86 29.53 4.35
N LEU A 781 -1.87 28.97 3.70
CA LEU A 781 -1.83 27.66 3.05
C LEU A 781 -1.54 27.77 1.56
N PHE A 782 -1.25 28.97 1.06
CA PHE A 782 -0.85 29.14 -0.32
C PHE A 782 0.59 28.66 -0.52
N PRO A 783 0.87 27.93 -1.59
CA PRO A 783 2.25 27.64 -2.00
C PRO A 783 3.03 28.94 -2.19
N ARG A 784 4.35 28.89 -2.03
CA ARG A 784 5.21 30.08 -2.17
C ARG A 784 5.06 30.77 -3.53
N GLU A 785 4.85 30.01 -4.59
CA GLU A 785 4.61 30.50 -5.94
C GLU A 785 3.24 31.17 -6.11
N TRP A 786 2.36 31.17 -5.10
CA TRP A 786 1.09 31.89 -5.10
C TRP A 786 1.19 33.26 -4.39
N SER A 787 2.39 33.77 -4.20
CA SER A 787 2.63 35.08 -3.58
C SER A 787 2.03 36.24 -4.34
N GLU A 788 1.91 36.12 -5.68
CA GLU A 788 1.33 37.15 -6.56
C GLU A 788 -0.06 36.71 -7.04
N TYR A 789 -1.11 37.19 -6.40
CA TYR A 789 -2.50 37.01 -6.83
C TYR A 789 -3.21 38.34 -7.04
N LYS A 790 -4.22 38.34 -7.89
CA LYS A 790 -5.06 39.54 -8.15
C LYS A 790 -6.43 39.34 -7.55
N ILE A 791 -6.89 40.31 -6.76
CA ILE A 791 -8.26 40.35 -6.23
C ILE A 791 -9.16 40.91 -7.32
N VAL A 792 -10.22 40.20 -7.64
CA VAL A 792 -11.18 40.55 -8.69
C VAL A 792 -12.61 40.54 -8.17
N GLN A 793 -13.48 41.24 -8.87
CA GLN A 793 -14.93 41.24 -8.72
C GLN A 793 -15.58 40.80 -10.03
N GLU A 794 -16.81 40.30 -9.96
CA GLU A 794 -17.52 39.78 -11.14
C GLU A 794 -17.46 40.75 -12.35
N PRO A 795 -17.76 42.08 -12.23
CA PRO A 795 -17.74 42.96 -13.40
C PRO A 795 -16.34 43.31 -13.90
N THR A 796 -15.28 42.98 -13.19
CA THR A 796 -13.90 43.38 -13.54
C THR A 796 -13.00 42.17 -13.93
N VAL A 797 -13.43 40.96 -13.68
CA VAL A 797 -12.59 39.77 -13.91
C VAL A 797 -12.20 39.65 -15.39
N GLY A 798 -13.12 39.84 -16.33
CA GLY A 798 -12.85 39.75 -17.76
C GLY A 798 -11.69 40.65 -18.20
N LYS A 799 -11.68 41.92 -17.77
CA LYS A 799 -10.60 42.89 -18.10
C LYS A 799 -9.23 42.44 -17.56
N GLN A 800 -9.19 41.76 -16.38
CA GLN A 800 -7.93 41.25 -15.81
C GLN A 800 -7.43 40.04 -16.59
N VAL A 801 -8.35 39.21 -17.06
CA VAL A 801 -8.06 38.02 -17.89
C VAL A 801 -7.58 38.46 -19.27
N GLU A 802 -8.28 39.37 -19.93
CA GLU A 802 -7.89 39.96 -21.19
C GLU A 802 -6.48 40.59 -21.15
N LYS A 803 -6.21 41.38 -20.10
CA LYS A 803 -4.88 41.94 -19.88
C LYS A 803 -3.80 40.86 -19.74
N PHE A 804 -4.05 39.77 -19.02
CA PHE A 804 -3.10 38.68 -18.87
C PHE A 804 -2.79 38.03 -20.22
N TRP A 805 -3.80 37.69 -21.00
CA TRP A 805 -3.59 37.04 -22.28
C TRP A 805 -2.85 37.95 -23.27
N ASN A 806 -3.13 39.27 -23.29
CA ASN A 806 -2.43 40.22 -24.13
C ASN A 806 -0.95 40.43 -23.76
N GLU A 807 -0.54 40.05 -22.55
CA GLU A 807 0.89 40.07 -22.13
C GLU A 807 1.67 38.87 -22.68
N TRP A 808 1.00 37.79 -23.04
CA TRP A 808 1.63 36.50 -23.43
C TRP A 808 1.35 36.09 -24.90
N LEU A 809 0.48 36.76 -25.59
CA LEU A 809 0.20 36.58 -27.01
C LEU A 809 0.86 37.68 -27.84
#